data_d5af305f1d03d023d5ea448e9b3f4668
#
_entry.id   d5af305f1d03d023d5ea448e9b3f4668
#
_cell.length_a   1.000
_cell.length_b   1.000
_cell.length_c   1.000
_cell.angle_alpha   90.00
_cell.angle_beta   90.00
_cell.angle_gamma   90.00
#
_symmetry.space_group_name_H-M   'P 1'
#
loop_
_entity.id
_entity.type
_entity.pdbx_description
1 polymer ?
#
loop_
_entity_poly.entity_id
_entity_poly.type
_entity_poly.pdbx_seq_one_letter_code
_entity_poly.pdbx_strand_id
1 'polypeptide(L)'
;MSQTHNSLTDLFHTLPPTRLHTIAGVGYQTGLPAQSADAGWPMGVVRSVAARWFGDLIVVDYHAHRLWRIDQAGLLHAFAGDGVPGNSGDGGPASEARFYWPHDLTQDKQGNLYLADLGNQVIRRIDGQSGIITRVAGSGKVGRGGDGGLALDAELDTTCGVAVDDAGNLYLSSEWANNIRRVDAQSGIITLFAGQDARLYPAERGESRPYGGPRVSFMGYHGDGGPASAASFRHPEHLAFDSQGNLYVCDNSNDRVRKIDMQTGLISTVLGNGQRASNGDGGPAIEASTLMPDAIFLDVHDNLYVGEKYGYRVRKVDAITGIVQTLVGNGVPGFGEEGLSGEATHCNSVEVGIWVDPDGTLFWSDCSGRLRRRDGQSGIVTTVLGGVTVHDGEPATAAFLNGPGGLAVGPNGQIVIADVWNQRIRAIDPQTGLIHTIAGNGARAYGGDNGPATEAYLGNPHDVAVDSQGRVIIADTRDGRLRRIELDGTIRCIAGTTLPWDAGEGRWDKGDNGPAISASIAHVEAVAVGPNDDIYLGDSAVGRIRKIDARTGIITTVAGTGLSGYSGDGGPATKARLGAPTAIRFDGAGNLYFTDRTFHVVRKVDTTGIITTVVGCGEAGFSPDGTPAQQARLNQPYGLAVATDGTLYVADSRNNCVRRVTAQGVLTTVAGCPTAGDGPDGEAATTLLNEPHGLCFYGADLLLISDHYNNRLRALSLSSPTDQEQNQTLN
;
A
#
# COMPACT_ATOMS: atom_id res chain seq x y z
N MET A 1 36.58 -1.83 -14.38
CA MET A 1 37.15 -2.34 -13.13
C MET A 1 36.31 -1.77 -12.03
N SER A 2 35.47 -2.58 -11.38
CA SER A 2 34.67 -2.16 -10.23
C SER A 2 35.63 -2.01 -9.05
N GLN A 3 35.77 -0.78 -8.54
CA GLN A 3 36.43 -0.58 -7.25
C GLN A 3 35.52 -1.28 -6.19
N THR A 4 36.05 -2.31 -5.57
CA THR A 4 35.42 -2.94 -4.40
C THR A 4 35.60 -1.99 -3.22
N HIS A 5 34.57 -1.20 -2.89
CA HIS A 5 34.56 -0.42 -1.66
C HIS A 5 34.34 -1.36 -0.48
N ASN A 6 35.20 -1.29 0.54
CA ASN A 6 35.16 -2.17 1.70
C ASN A 6 34.14 -1.70 2.77
N SER A 7 33.55 -0.51 2.62
CA SER A 7 32.50 0.02 3.50
C SER A 7 31.58 1.00 2.75
N LEU A 8 30.38 1.23 3.28
CA LEU A 8 29.47 2.29 2.78
C LEU A 8 30.10 3.69 2.97
N THR A 9 30.85 3.88 4.02
CA THR A 9 31.55 5.15 4.30
C THR A 9 32.53 5.47 3.19
N ASP A 10 33.32 4.48 2.71
CA ASP A 10 34.24 4.65 1.59
C ASP A 10 33.50 4.95 0.29
N LEU A 11 32.36 4.26 0.05
CA LEU A 11 31.49 4.53 -1.10
C LEU A 11 31.01 5.98 -1.07
N PHE A 12 30.47 6.44 0.05
CA PHE A 12 29.88 7.78 0.18
C PHE A 12 30.89 8.90 -0.03
N HIS A 13 32.13 8.73 0.40
CA HIS A 13 33.21 9.71 0.16
C HIS A 13 33.65 9.83 -1.31
N THR A 14 33.29 8.83 -2.14
CA THR A 14 33.68 8.80 -3.56
C THR A 14 32.56 9.16 -4.52
N LEU A 15 31.31 9.37 -4.01
CA LEU A 15 30.18 9.70 -4.85
C LEU A 15 30.34 11.07 -5.52
N PRO A 16 30.29 11.16 -6.85
CA PRO A 16 30.33 12.44 -7.54
C PRO A 16 29.10 13.29 -7.16
N PRO A 17 29.27 14.61 -6.98
CA PRO A 17 28.15 15.50 -6.69
C PRO A 17 27.13 15.53 -7.84
N THR A 18 25.88 15.88 -7.52
CA THR A 18 24.76 15.99 -8.46
C THR A 18 24.34 14.68 -9.15
N ARG A 19 24.88 13.54 -8.75
CA ARG A 19 24.49 12.23 -9.30
C ARG A 19 23.78 11.39 -8.26
N LEU A 20 22.75 10.65 -8.72
CA LEU A 20 22.04 9.64 -7.93
C LEU A 20 22.73 8.29 -8.06
N HIS A 21 22.87 7.60 -6.93
CA HIS A 21 23.44 6.28 -6.82
C HIS A 21 22.51 5.35 -6.04
N THR A 22 22.31 4.14 -6.55
CA THR A 22 21.59 3.08 -5.83
C THR A 22 22.52 2.50 -4.75
N ILE A 23 22.08 2.55 -3.50
CA ILE A 23 22.82 1.99 -2.36
C ILE A 23 22.13 0.79 -1.74
N ALA A 24 20.87 0.54 -2.05
CA ALA A 24 20.14 -0.68 -1.71
C ALA A 24 19.01 -0.93 -2.69
N GLY A 25 18.64 -2.21 -2.85
CA GLY A 25 17.56 -2.68 -3.71
C GLY A 25 17.97 -2.92 -5.15
N VAL A 26 17.43 -3.97 -5.76
CA VAL A 26 17.77 -4.39 -7.14
C VAL A 26 16.80 -3.89 -8.20
N GLY A 27 15.64 -3.34 -7.80
CA GLY A 27 14.58 -2.94 -8.75
C GLY A 27 13.92 -4.12 -9.46
N TYR A 28 13.14 -3.85 -10.52
CA TYR A 28 12.42 -4.87 -11.27
C TYR A 28 13.26 -5.53 -12.36
N GLN A 29 13.15 -6.86 -12.54
CA GLN A 29 13.86 -7.63 -13.57
C GLN A 29 12.88 -8.54 -14.33
N THR A 30 13.17 -8.92 -15.58
CA THR A 30 12.36 -9.80 -16.43
C THR A 30 13.18 -10.95 -17.03
N GLY A 31 12.50 -12.01 -17.52
CA GLY A 31 13.15 -13.14 -18.19
C GLY A 31 13.80 -14.14 -17.24
N LEU A 32 13.50 -14.07 -15.93
CA LEU A 32 14.02 -15.01 -14.92
C LEU A 32 12.96 -16.04 -14.53
N PRO A 33 13.38 -17.22 -13.97
CA PRO A 33 12.43 -18.19 -13.43
C PRO A 33 11.57 -17.56 -12.33
N ALA A 34 10.26 -17.71 -12.41
CA ALA A 34 9.32 -17.09 -11.47
C ALA A 34 9.57 -17.54 -10.01
N GLN A 35 10.06 -18.77 -9.82
CA GLN A 35 10.36 -19.36 -8.50
C GLN A 35 11.76 -19.05 -7.98
N SER A 36 12.68 -18.52 -8.79
CA SER A 36 14.05 -18.38 -8.32
C SER A 36 14.14 -17.32 -7.23
N ALA A 37 14.67 -17.73 -6.08
CA ALA A 37 14.99 -16.80 -4.98
C ALA A 37 15.98 -15.72 -5.44
N ASP A 38 16.80 -16.03 -6.45
CA ASP A 38 17.77 -15.13 -7.05
C ASP A 38 17.12 -14.15 -8.06
N ALA A 39 15.85 -14.36 -8.41
CA ALA A 39 15.13 -13.50 -9.35
C ALA A 39 14.80 -12.11 -8.79
N GLY A 40 15.00 -11.90 -7.50
CA GLY A 40 15.01 -10.58 -6.90
C GLY A 40 13.78 -9.73 -7.17
N TRP A 41 12.62 -10.32 -7.08
CA TRP A 41 11.38 -9.64 -7.39
C TRP A 41 10.84 -8.92 -6.15
N PRO A 42 10.98 -7.62 -6.07
CA PRO A 42 10.07 -6.85 -5.27
C PRO A 42 8.74 -6.83 -6.02
N MET A 43 7.98 -7.92 -5.91
CA MET A 43 6.60 -7.92 -6.35
C MET A 43 5.84 -6.98 -5.43
N GLY A 44 5.19 -6.02 -6.00
CA GLY A 44 4.08 -5.35 -5.34
C GLY A 44 3.08 -6.39 -4.83
N VAL A 45 2.07 -5.96 -4.14
CA VAL A 45 1.01 -6.88 -3.70
C VAL A 45 0.41 -7.51 -4.96
N VAL A 46 0.61 -8.82 -5.14
CA VAL A 46 -0.10 -9.59 -6.15
C VAL A 46 -1.56 -9.60 -5.75
N ARG A 47 -2.40 -8.84 -6.43
CA ARG A 47 -3.81 -8.67 -6.06
C ARG A 47 -4.71 -9.70 -6.70
N SER A 48 -4.49 -10.08 -7.94
CA SER A 48 -5.35 -11.05 -8.61
C SER A 48 -4.55 -12.07 -9.42
N VAL A 49 -5.00 -13.33 -9.37
CA VAL A 49 -4.62 -14.40 -10.29
C VAL A 49 -5.89 -14.69 -11.07
N ALA A 50 -6.02 -14.15 -12.27
CA ALA A 50 -7.34 -14.05 -12.86
C ALA A 50 -7.61 -15.02 -14.01
N ALA A 51 -6.59 -15.63 -14.61
CA ALA A 51 -6.87 -16.46 -15.79
C ALA A 51 -5.69 -17.32 -16.21
N ARG A 52 -5.98 -18.50 -16.77
CA ARG A 52 -5.06 -19.15 -17.71
C ARG A 52 -5.31 -18.58 -19.10
N TRP A 53 -4.55 -17.57 -19.46
CA TRP A 53 -4.60 -16.97 -20.78
C TRP A 53 -3.77 -17.83 -21.75
N PHE A 54 -4.45 -18.60 -22.58
CA PHE A 54 -3.82 -19.60 -23.49
C PHE A 54 -2.88 -20.60 -22.78
N GLY A 55 -3.16 -20.93 -21.51
CA GLY A 55 -2.38 -21.85 -20.68
C GLY A 55 -1.40 -21.19 -19.71
N ASP A 56 -1.10 -19.90 -19.88
CA ASP A 56 -0.22 -19.14 -19.02
C ASP A 56 -1.01 -18.48 -17.89
N LEU A 57 -0.38 -18.26 -16.73
CA LEU A 57 -1.00 -17.53 -15.62
C LEU A 57 -0.80 -16.02 -15.81
N ILE A 58 -1.87 -15.24 -15.66
CA ILE A 58 -1.80 -13.77 -15.63
C ILE A 58 -1.98 -13.30 -14.18
N VAL A 59 -1.08 -12.43 -13.76
CA VAL A 59 -0.98 -11.96 -12.38
C VAL A 59 -1.01 -10.43 -12.37
N VAL A 60 -1.87 -9.85 -11.54
CA VAL A 60 -1.96 -8.40 -11.36
C VAL A 60 -0.99 -7.95 -10.28
N ASP A 61 -0.09 -7.06 -10.62
CA ASP A 61 0.82 -6.41 -9.68
C ASP A 61 0.32 -4.98 -9.41
N TYR A 62 -0.29 -4.81 -8.25
CA TYR A 62 -0.92 -3.57 -7.82
C TYR A 62 0.08 -2.42 -7.70
N HIS A 63 1.25 -2.68 -7.12
CA HIS A 63 2.26 -1.64 -6.85
C HIS A 63 3.22 -1.40 -8.01
N ALA A 64 3.47 -2.43 -8.83
CA ALA A 64 4.25 -2.25 -10.05
C ALA A 64 3.44 -1.65 -11.21
N HIS A 65 2.15 -1.38 -11.02
CA HIS A 65 1.29 -0.80 -12.05
C HIS A 65 1.29 -1.59 -13.36
N ARG A 66 1.32 -2.94 -13.28
CA ARG A 66 1.38 -3.81 -14.45
C ARG A 66 0.79 -5.20 -14.20
N LEU A 67 0.65 -5.93 -15.31
CA LEU A 67 0.31 -7.33 -15.30
C LEU A 67 1.53 -8.14 -15.72
N TRP A 68 1.72 -9.27 -15.05
CA TRP A 68 2.75 -10.25 -15.38
C TRP A 68 2.13 -11.49 -15.98
N ARG A 69 2.89 -12.17 -16.85
CA ARG A 69 2.56 -13.47 -17.41
C ARG A 69 3.61 -14.49 -16.98
N ILE A 70 3.17 -15.57 -16.36
CA ILE A 70 4.00 -16.73 -16.06
C ILE A 70 3.68 -17.77 -17.12
N ASP A 71 4.64 -18.08 -17.96
CA ASP A 71 4.47 -19.07 -19.03
C ASP A 71 4.49 -20.51 -18.49
N GLN A 72 4.21 -21.49 -19.36
CA GLN A 72 4.16 -22.91 -18.99
C GLN A 72 5.53 -23.48 -18.58
N ALA A 73 6.63 -22.79 -18.92
CA ALA A 73 7.97 -23.13 -18.46
C ALA A 73 8.29 -22.49 -17.08
N GLY A 74 7.38 -21.69 -16.51
CA GLY A 74 7.57 -20.99 -15.25
C GLY A 74 8.41 -19.71 -15.36
N LEU A 75 8.58 -19.17 -16.58
CA LEU A 75 9.28 -17.89 -16.77
C LEU A 75 8.33 -16.72 -16.67
N LEU A 76 8.80 -15.65 -16.08
CA LEU A 76 8.06 -14.42 -15.87
C LEU A 76 8.30 -13.41 -16.98
N HIS A 77 7.22 -12.87 -17.53
CA HIS A 77 7.22 -11.88 -18.61
C HIS A 77 6.35 -10.67 -18.23
N ALA A 78 6.78 -9.47 -18.59
CA ALA A 78 5.89 -8.31 -18.58
C ALA A 78 4.80 -8.55 -19.63
N PHE A 79 3.53 -8.36 -19.26
CA PHE A 79 2.40 -8.64 -20.12
C PHE A 79 1.65 -7.37 -20.54
N ALA A 80 1.22 -6.57 -19.57
CA ALA A 80 0.55 -5.30 -19.82
C ALA A 80 0.97 -4.26 -18.77
N GLY A 81 1.01 -3.00 -19.18
CA GLY A 81 1.52 -1.90 -18.37
C GLY A 81 3.02 -1.68 -18.51
N ASP A 82 3.43 -0.42 -18.68
CA ASP A 82 4.84 -0.02 -18.74
C ASP A 82 5.50 0.10 -17.34
N GLY A 83 4.70 -0.05 -16.27
CA GLY A 83 5.14 0.09 -14.87
C GLY A 83 5.17 1.52 -14.36
N VAL A 84 4.78 2.48 -15.18
CA VAL A 84 4.64 3.87 -14.79
C VAL A 84 3.18 4.14 -14.41
N PRO A 85 2.90 4.70 -13.22
CA PRO A 85 1.53 5.03 -12.85
C PRO A 85 0.94 6.07 -13.82
N GLY A 86 -0.28 5.84 -14.28
CA GLY A 86 -0.95 6.75 -15.22
C GLY A 86 -2.21 6.17 -15.83
N ASN A 87 -2.87 6.97 -16.68
CA ASN A 87 -4.11 6.61 -17.37
C ASN A 87 -3.98 6.89 -18.86
N SER A 88 -3.19 6.08 -19.56
CA SER A 88 -2.94 6.25 -21.01
C SER A 88 -2.81 4.90 -21.71
N GLY A 89 -2.74 4.93 -23.05
CA GLY A 89 -2.49 3.75 -23.88
C GLY A 89 -3.74 3.11 -24.46
N ASP A 90 -4.95 3.62 -24.20
CA ASP A 90 -6.16 3.11 -24.85
C ASP A 90 -6.09 3.23 -26.38
N GLY A 91 -6.46 2.16 -27.07
CA GLY A 91 -6.36 2.01 -28.51
C GLY A 91 -5.01 1.52 -29.02
N GLY A 92 -4.02 1.33 -28.12
CA GLY A 92 -2.69 0.81 -28.40
C GLY A 92 -2.41 -0.56 -27.77
N PRO A 93 -1.16 -1.07 -27.90
CA PRO A 93 -0.74 -2.31 -27.24
C PRO A 93 -0.86 -2.22 -25.73
N ALA A 94 -1.38 -3.26 -25.10
CA ALA A 94 -1.53 -3.30 -23.64
C ALA A 94 -0.18 -3.18 -22.89
N SER A 95 0.92 -3.63 -23.49
CA SER A 95 2.28 -3.52 -22.93
C SER A 95 2.78 -2.08 -22.79
N GLU A 96 2.21 -1.13 -23.54
CA GLU A 96 2.56 0.29 -23.54
C GLU A 96 1.59 1.14 -22.73
N ALA A 97 0.55 0.49 -22.20
CA ALA A 97 -0.46 1.19 -21.39
C ALA A 97 0.11 1.59 -20.02
N ARG A 98 -0.52 2.56 -19.39
CA ARG A 98 -0.24 2.95 -18.00
C ARG A 98 -1.45 2.67 -17.14
N PHE A 99 -1.21 1.98 -16.03
CA PHE A 99 -2.19 1.69 -15.01
C PHE A 99 -1.89 2.48 -13.74
N TYR A 100 -2.89 2.57 -12.86
CA TYR A 100 -2.68 3.11 -11.54
C TYR A 100 -3.44 2.26 -10.52
N TRP A 101 -2.69 1.47 -9.74
CA TRP A 101 -3.22 0.50 -8.80
C TRP A 101 -4.22 -0.48 -9.46
N PRO A 102 -3.81 -1.24 -10.48
CA PRO A 102 -4.66 -2.29 -11.05
C PRO A 102 -5.00 -3.29 -9.94
N HIS A 103 -6.27 -3.69 -9.83
CA HIS A 103 -6.74 -4.42 -8.65
C HIS A 103 -7.24 -5.81 -8.98
N ASP A 104 -8.27 -5.94 -9.80
CA ASP A 104 -8.92 -7.21 -10.14
C ASP A 104 -8.94 -7.43 -11.64
N LEU A 105 -8.95 -8.70 -12.05
CA LEU A 105 -8.91 -9.10 -13.44
C LEU A 105 -9.84 -10.28 -13.65
N THR A 106 -10.67 -10.23 -14.68
CA THR A 106 -11.51 -11.35 -15.13
C THR A 106 -11.34 -11.60 -16.61
N GLN A 107 -11.76 -12.79 -17.08
CA GLN A 107 -11.67 -13.20 -18.48
C GLN A 107 -13.02 -13.65 -19.02
N ASP A 108 -13.36 -13.23 -20.24
CA ASP A 108 -14.52 -13.78 -20.95
C ASP A 108 -14.18 -15.05 -21.74
N LYS A 109 -15.19 -15.71 -22.28
CA LYS A 109 -15.04 -16.95 -23.07
C LYS A 109 -14.28 -16.77 -24.38
N GLN A 110 -14.13 -15.52 -24.86
CA GLN A 110 -13.37 -15.16 -26.06
C GLN A 110 -11.89 -14.90 -25.74
N GLY A 111 -11.50 -14.95 -24.48
CA GLY A 111 -10.14 -14.71 -24.02
C GLY A 111 -9.81 -13.23 -23.82
N ASN A 112 -10.80 -12.33 -23.87
CA ASN A 112 -10.57 -10.93 -23.49
C ASN A 112 -10.42 -10.81 -21.97
N LEU A 113 -9.52 -9.95 -21.54
CA LEU A 113 -9.28 -9.67 -20.13
C LEU A 113 -9.90 -8.32 -19.78
N TYR A 114 -10.57 -8.26 -18.64
CA TYR A 114 -11.16 -7.04 -18.08
C TYR A 114 -10.48 -6.71 -16.77
N LEU A 115 -9.87 -5.53 -16.70
CA LEU A 115 -9.06 -5.06 -15.58
C LEU A 115 -9.75 -3.92 -14.84
N ALA A 116 -9.90 -4.04 -13.54
CA ALA A 116 -10.23 -2.92 -12.67
C ALA A 116 -8.97 -2.08 -12.42
N ASP A 117 -8.82 -0.98 -13.15
CA ASP A 117 -7.73 -0.01 -13.01
C ASP A 117 -8.14 1.01 -11.94
N LEU A 118 -8.10 0.55 -10.68
CA LEU A 118 -8.76 1.14 -9.52
C LEU A 118 -8.33 2.58 -9.26
N GLY A 119 -7.04 2.88 -9.29
CA GLY A 119 -6.54 4.22 -9.04
C GLY A 119 -6.94 5.23 -10.13
N ASN A 120 -7.23 4.75 -11.34
CA ASN A 120 -7.73 5.54 -12.46
C ASN A 120 -9.27 5.61 -12.53
N GLN A 121 -9.99 4.87 -11.68
CA GLN A 121 -11.45 4.80 -11.67
C GLN A 121 -12.04 4.42 -13.05
N VAL A 122 -11.43 3.42 -13.70
CA VAL A 122 -11.86 2.91 -15.01
C VAL A 122 -11.77 1.38 -15.06
N ILE A 123 -12.55 0.78 -15.96
CA ILE A 123 -12.42 -0.63 -16.36
C ILE A 123 -11.84 -0.66 -17.77
N ARG A 124 -10.81 -1.48 -17.93
CA ARG A 124 -10.10 -1.62 -19.22
C ARG A 124 -10.22 -3.04 -19.72
N ARG A 125 -10.41 -3.19 -21.05
CA ARG A 125 -10.45 -4.48 -21.73
C ARG A 125 -9.20 -4.64 -22.57
N ILE A 126 -8.52 -5.77 -22.41
CA ILE A 126 -7.44 -6.23 -23.30
C ILE A 126 -8.05 -7.27 -24.24
N ASP A 127 -8.02 -7.00 -25.52
CA ASP A 127 -8.53 -7.92 -26.53
C ASP A 127 -7.63 -9.15 -26.65
N GLY A 128 -8.22 -10.35 -26.49
CA GLY A 128 -7.49 -11.62 -26.44
C GLY A 128 -6.79 -12.01 -27.71
N GLN A 129 -7.14 -11.45 -28.86
CA GLN A 129 -6.51 -11.76 -30.15
C GLN A 129 -5.48 -10.72 -30.58
N SER A 130 -5.81 -9.44 -30.42
CA SER A 130 -4.94 -8.35 -30.87
C SER A 130 -3.99 -7.81 -29.81
N GLY A 131 -4.28 -8.06 -28.53
CA GLY A 131 -3.54 -7.45 -27.41
C GLY A 131 -3.75 -5.95 -27.25
N ILE A 132 -4.73 -5.38 -27.97
CA ILE A 132 -5.08 -3.95 -27.88
C ILE A 132 -5.90 -3.72 -26.63
N ILE A 133 -5.55 -2.66 -25.88
CA ILE A 133 -6.28 -2.26 -24.67
C ILE A 133 -7.25 -1.11 -24.99
N THR A 134 -8.43 -1.14 -24.35
CA THR A 134 -9.46 -0.10 -24.49
C THR A 134 -10.18 0.10 -23.17
N ARG A 135 -10.58 1.34 -22.87
CA ARG A 135 -11.47 1.64 -21.76
C ARG A 135 -12.90 1.24 -22.10
N VAL A 136 -13.58 0.55 -21.17
CA VAL A 136 -14.95 0.06 -21.36
C VAL A 136 -15.94 0.64 -20.35
N ALA A 137 -15.46 1.14 -19.19
CA ALA A 137 -16.29 1.86 -18.23
C ALA A 137 -15.44 2.85 -17.41
N GLY A 138 -16.10 3.85 -16.84
CA GLY A 138 -15.50 4.87 -15.99
C GLY A 138 -15.01 6.09 -16.75
N SER A 139 -15.32 7.28 -16.23
CA SER A 139 -14.86 8.57 -16.77
C SER A 139 -13.49 9.00 -16.23
N GLY A 140 -12.92 8.26 -15.30
CA GLY A 140 -11.74 8.63 -14.54
C GLY A 140 -12.02 9.54 -13.33
N LYS A 141 -13.29 9.82 -13.05
CA LYS A 141 -13.72 10.62 -11.89
C LYS A 141 -14.26 9.72 -10.79
N VAL A 142 -13.88 10.03 -9.56
CA VAL A 142 -14.46 9.40 -8.36
C VAL A 142 -15.89 9.90 -8.17
N GLY A 143 -16.85 8.99 -8.06
CA GLY A 143 -18.24 9.32 -7.80
C GLY A 143 -19.20 8.18 -8.11
N ARG A 144 -20.49 8.49 -8.16
CA ARG A 144 -21.58 7.52 -8.35
C ARG A 144 -22.53 7.89 -9.44
N GLY A 145 -22.25 8.97 -10.14
CA GLY A 145 -23.08 9.46 -11.23
C GLY A 145 -23.02 8.56 -12.45
N GLY A 146 -24.00 8.76 -13.37
CA GLY A 146 -23.98 8.17 -14.69
C GLY A 146 -24.88 6.95 -14.88
N ASP A 147 -25.63 6.48 -13.89
CA ASP A 147 -26.61 5.40 -14.07
C ASP A 147 -27.69 5.77 -15.11
N GLY A 148 -27.98 4.84 -16.00
CA GLY A 148 -28.86 5.05 -17.15
C GLY A 148 -28.18 5.72 -18.36
N GLY A 149 -26.90 6.11 -18.26
CA GLY A 149 -26.07 6.65 -19.32
C GLY A 149 -24.98 5.69 -19.79
N LEU A 150 -24.10 6.18 -20.67
CA LEU A 150 -22.97 5.39 -21.18
C LEU A 150 -21.98 5.09 -20.05
N ALA A 151 -21.51 3.85 -19.97
CA ALA A 151 -20.55 3.41 -18.95
C ALA A 151 -19.22 4.19 -19.02
N LEU A 152 -18.81 4.63 -20.20
CA LEU A 152 -17.60 5.44 -20.42
C LEU A 152 -17.67 6.83 -19.77
N ASP A 153 -18.88 7.35 -19.57
CA ASP A 153 -19.10 8.68 -18.98
C ASP A 153 -19.43 8.60 -17.48
N ALA A 154 -19.62 7.38 -16.95
CA ALA A 154 -19.99 7.17 -15.56
C ALA A 154 -18.83 7.49 -14.61
N GLU A 155 -19.16 8.02 -13.44
CA GLU A 155 -18.23 8.10 -12.32
C GLU A 155 -18.17 6.75 -11.62
N LEU A 156 -16.97 6.31 -11.23
CA LEU A 156 -16.77 5.08 -10.43
C LEU A 156 -16.20 5.45 -9.06
N ASP A 157 -16.55 4.67 -8.04
CA ASP A 157 -16.09 4.92 -6.66
C ASP A 157 -15.41 3.66 -6.09
N THR A 158 -14.09 3.61 -6.23
CA THR A 158 -13.26 2.49 -5.73
C THR A 158 -13.81 1.14 -6.22
N THR A 159 -13.85 0.99 -7.54
CA THR A 159 -14.29 -0.27 -8.17
C THR A 159 -13.16 -1.27 -8.08
N CYS A 160 -13.29 -2.21 -7.15
CA CYS A 160 -12.26 -3.22 -6.83
C CYS A 160 -12.51 -4.56 -7.50
N GLY A 161 -13.76 -4.96 -7.74
CA GLY A 161 -14.08 -6.23 -8.39
C GLY A 161 -14.75 -6.04 -9.76
N VAL A 162 -14.42 -6.93 -10.70
CA VAL A 162 -15.02 -7.01 -12.03
C VAL A 162 -15.34 -8.44 -12.41
N ALA A 163 -16.57 -8.72 -12.84
CA ALA A 163 -16.97 -10.01 -13.39
C ALA A 163 -17.68 -9.82 -14.74
N VAL A 164 -17.61 -10.82 -15.60
CA VAL A 164 -18.24 -10.82 -16.92
C VAL A 164 -19.14 -12.03 -17.07
N ASP A 165 -20.38 -11.82 -17.49
CA ASP A 165 -21.31 -12.93 -17.80
C ASP A 165 -21.14 -13.48 -19.22
N ASP A 166 -21.84 -14.56 -19.53
CA ASP A 166 -21.80 -15.20 -20.86
C ASP A 166 -22.29 -14.32 -22.01
N ALA A 167 -23.09 -13.30 -21.71
CA ALA A 167 -23.56 -12.33 -22.67
C ALA A 167 -22.60 -11.14 -22.87
N GLY A 168 -21.52 -11.10 -22.09
CA GLY A 168 -20.51 -10.06 -22.10
C GLY A 168 -20.86 -8.83 -21.25
N ASN A 169 -21.92 -8.90 -20.42
CA ASN A 169 -22.23 -7.82 -19.50
C ASN A 169 -21.19 -7.81 -18.36
N LEU A 170 -20.76 -6.61 -17.94
CA LEU A 170 -19.85 -6.45 -16.83
C LEU A 170 -20.62 -6.14 -15.54
N TYR A 171 -20.14 -6.71 -14.46
CA TYR A 171 -20.61 -6.43 -13.09
C TYR A 171 -19.44 -5.87 -12.30
N LEU A 172 -19.65 -4.73 -11.67
CA LEU A 172 -18.64 -3.91 -11.04
C LEU A 172 -18.98 -3.72 -9.56
N SER A 173 -18.19 -4.26 -8.66
CA SER A 173 -18.34 -4.00 -7.23
C SER A 173 -17.62 -2.71 -6.84
N SER A 174 -18.27 -1.90 -6.04
CA SER A 174 -17.72 -0.65 -5.52
C SER A 174 -17.60 -0.72 -4.00
N GLU A 175 -16.38 -0.88 -3.51
CA GLU A 175 -16.06 -1.05 -2.09
C GLU A 175 -16.68 0.05 -1.23
N TRP A 176 -16.48 1.32 -1.59
CA TRP A 176 -16.97 2.45 -0.81
C TRP A 176 -18.40 2.88 -1.17
N ALA A 177 -18.86 2.57 -2.38
CA ALA A 177 -20.25 2.81 -2.74
C ALA A 177 -21.19 1.74 -2.14
N ASN A 178 -20.66 0.61 -1.68
CA ASN A 178 -21.43 -0.50 -1.12
C ASN A 178 -22.50 -1.03 -2.09
N ASN A 179 -22.19 -1.08 -3.38
CA ASN A 179 -23.11 -1.52 -4.41
C ASN A 179 -22.42 -2.27 -5.54
N ILE A 180 -23.23 -2.87 -6.41
CA ILE A 180 -22.79 -3.51 -7.65
C ILE A 180 -23.52 -2.84 -8.80
N ARG A 181 -22.77 -2.42 -9.83
CA ARG A 181 -23.31 -1.84 -11.06
C ARG A 181 -23.13 -2.81 -12.21
N ARG A 182 -24.06 -2.78 -13.19
CA ARG A 182 -23.99 -3.60 -14.40
C ARG A 182 -23.81 -2.71 -15.61
N VAL A 183 -22.89 -3.09 -16.49
CA VAL A 183 -22.73 -2.51 -17.84
C VAL A 183 -23.29 -3.50 -18.84
N ASP A 184 -24.30 -3.07 -19.58
CA ASP A 184 -24.92 -3.88 -20.64
C ASP A 184 -24.01 -3.93 -21.87
N ALA A 185 -23.68 -5.14 -22.33
CA ALA A 185 -22.71 -5.36 -23.39
C ALA A 185 -23.15 -4.80 -24.76
N GLN A 186 -24.46 -4.72 -25.02
CA GLN A 186 -24.97 -4.28 -26.33
C GLN A 186 -25.16 -2.77 -26.39
N SER A 187 -25.71 -2.19 -25.33
CA SER A 187 -26.00 -0.74 -25.28
C SER A 187 -24.88 0.10 -24.71
N GLY A 188 -23.95 -0.51 -23.96
CA GLY A 188 -22.92 0.19 -23.19
C GLY A 188 -23.48 1.01 -22.01
N ILE A 189 -24.75 0.81 -21.65
CA ILE A 189 -25.41 1.53 -20.55
C ILE A 189 -25.02 0.91 -19.21
N ILE A 190 -24.65 1.76 -18.25
CA ILE A 190 -24.41 1.34 -16.86
C ILE A 190 -25.64 1.60 -16.01
N THR A 191 -25.95 0.67 -15.09
CA THR A 191 -27.08 0.79 -14.18
C THR A 191 -26.72 0.22 -12.80
N LEU A 192 -27.33 0.73 -11.74
CA LEU A 192 -27.28 0.08 -10.42
C LEU A 192 -27.96 -1.29 -10.53
N PHE A 193 -27.25 -2.36 -10.14
CA PHE A 193 -27.72 -3.73 -10.22
C PHE A 193 -28.10 -4.29 -8.85
N ALA A 194 -27.25 -4.17 -7.85
CA ALA A 194 -27.50 -4.68 -6.50
C ALA A 194 -26.93 -3.73 -5.44
N GLY A 195 -27.54 -3.76 -4.28
CA GLY A 195 -27.21 -2.83 -3.20
C GLY A 195 -28.07 -1.56 -3.27
N GLN A 196 -28.33 -0.98 -2.12
CA GLN A 196 -29.00 0.32 -2.05
C GLN A 196 -27.97 1.41 -2.28
N ASP A 197 -28.41 2.50 -2.90
CA ASP A 197 -27.59 3.71 -2.99
C ASP A 197 -27.39 4.26 -1.59
N ALA A 198 -26.23 3.98 -1.01
CA ALA A 198 -25.94 4.37 0.35
C ALA A 198 -26.03 5.89 0.48
N ARG A 199 -26.95 6.36 1.31
CA ARG A 199 -27.16 7.79 1.56
C ARG A 199 -25.85 8.41 2.00
N LEU A 200 -25.45 9.48 1.32
CA LEU A 200 -24.35 10.33 1.72
C LEU A 200 -24.59 10.81 3.16
N TYR A 201 -23.67 10.55 4.06
CA TYR A 201 -23.64 11.31 5.30
C TYR A 201 -23.39 12.78 4.95
N PRO A 202 -24.12 13.73 5.56
CA PRO A 202 -23.79 15.12 5.39
C PRO A 202 -22.33 15.34 5.78
N ALA A 203 -21.63 16.15 5.00
CA ALA A 203 -20.20 16.45 5.11
C ALA A 203 -19.82 17.22 6.40
N GLU A 204 -20.47 16.94 7.52
CA GLU A 204 -20.27 17.66 8.78
C GLU A 204 -19.01 17.24 9.54
N ARG A 205 -18.33 16.18 9.13
CA ARG A 205 -17.03 15.78 9.69
C ARG A 205 -16.02 15.63 8.56
N GLY A 206 -15.23 16.67 8.36
CA GLY A 206 -14.22 16.83 7.32
C GLY A 206 -13.13 15.75 7.27
N GLU A 207 -13.50 14.52 7.07
CA GLU A 207 -12.61 13.38 6.94
C GLU A 207 -12.33 13.14 5.45
N SER A 208 -11.09 13.33 5.04
CA SER A 208 -10.62 13.01 3.69
C SER A 208 -10.47 11.51 3.52
N ARG A 209 -10.98 10.97 2.42
CA ARG A 209 -10.65 9.62 1.94
C ARG A 209 -9.26 9.61 1.30
N PRO A 210 -8.58 8.46 1.27
CA PRO A 210 -7.31 8.33 0.54
C PRO A 210 -7.41 8.79 -0.93
N TYR A 211 -8.60 8.71 -1.53
CA TYR A 211 -8.84 9.01 -2.95
C TYR A 211 -9.81 10.18 -3.21
N GLY A 212 -10.25 10.89 -2.17
CA GLY A 212 -11.22 12.01 -2.28
C GLY A 212 -12.63 11.52 -2.65
N GLY A 213 -13.66 12.01 -2.02
CA GLY A 213 -15.06 11.66 -2.28
C GLY A 213 -15.91 11.71 -1.02
N PRO A 214 -17.24 11.81 -1.12
CA PRO A 214 -18.11 11.87 0.05
C PRO A 214 -18.14 10.53 0.80
N ARG A 215 -18.12 10.56 2.13
CA ARG A 215 -18.31 9.37 2.99
C ARG A 215 -19.74 8.86 2.91
N VAL A 216 -19.89 7.53 2.98
CA VAL A 216 -21.17 6.86 3.13
C VAL A 216 -21.29 6.23 4.50
N SER A 217 -22.51 6.17 4.99
CA SER A 217 -22.91 5.36 6.15
C SER A 217 -22.63 3.90 5.84
N PHE A 218 -21.94 3.21 6.73
CA PHE A 218 -21.86 1.76 6.67
C PHE A 218 -23.26 1.20 6.84
N MET A 219 -23.84 0.71 5.74
CA MET A 219 -25.08 -0.04 5.81
C MET A 219 -24.71 -1.43 6.31
N GLY A 220 -25.34 -1.90 7.37
CA GLY A 220 -25.14 -3.24 7.90
C GLY A 220 -25.68 -4.32 6.95
N TYR A 221 -25.56 -5.58 7.34
CA TYR A 221 -26.12 -6.72 6.64
C TYR A 221 -27.66 -6.68 6.62
N HIS A 222 -28.25 -6.72 5.41
CA HIS A 222 -29.71 -6.80 5.22
C HIS A 222 -30.06 -7.36 3.84
N GLY A 223 -31.27 -7.95 3.74
CA GLY A 223 -31.93 -8.21 2.46
C GLY A 223 -31.92 -9.65 1.97
N ASP A 224 -31.39 -10.62 2.71
CA ASP A 224 -31.46 -12.03 2.31
C ASP A 224 -32.91 -12.51 2.17
N GLY A 225 -33.16 -13.30 1.11
CA GLY A 225 -34.47 -13.74 0.70
C GLY A 225 -35.27 -12.71 -0.08
N GLY A 226 -34.79 -11.50 -0.22
CA GLY A 226 -35.39 -10.41 -0.99
C GLY A 226 -34.62 -10.05 -2.26
N PRO A 227 -35.10 -9.01 -3.00
CA PRO A 227 -34.42 -8.54 -4.19
C PRO A 227 -33.02 -8.01 -3.90
N ALA A 228 -32.04 -8.38 -4.73
CA ALA A 228 -30.66 -7.93 -4.60
C ALA A 228 -30.53 -6.39 -4.67
N SER A 229 -31.41 -5.72 -5.44
CA SER A 229 -31.47 -4.25 -5.54
C SER A 229 -31.90 -3.56 -4.24
N ALA A 230 -32.52 -4.30 -3.30
CA ALA A 230 -32.92 -3.80 -1.99
C ALA A 230 -31.97 -4.26 -0.85
N ALA A 231 -30.97 -5.05 -1.17
CA ALA A 231 -30.02 -5.55 -0.19
C ALA A 231 -29.03 -4.48 0.26
N SER A 232 -28.40 -4.69 1.40
CA SER A 232 -27.29 -3.88 1.88
C SER A 232 -26.00 -4.69 1.85
N PHE A 233 -24.93 -4.06 1.36
CA PHE A 233 -23.57 -4.57 1.41
C PHE A 233 -22.70 -3.70 2.30
N ARG A 234 -21.54 -4.27 2.70
CA ARG A 234 -20.49 -3.51 3.37
C ARG A 234 -19.14 -3.92 2.80
N HIS A 235 -18.52 -3.02 2.04
CA HIS A 235 -17.29 -3.26 1.29
C HIS A 235 -17.43 -4.51 0.39
N PRO A 236 -18.33 -4.54 -0.62
CA PRO A 236 -18.36 -5.64 -1.56
C PRO A 236 -17.08 -5.62 -2.40
N GLU A 237 -16.35 -6.75 -2.35
CA GLU A 237 -15.05 -6.92 -3.01
C GLU A 237 -15.19 -7.77 -4.27
N HIS A 238 -14.61 -8.96 -4.29
CA HIS A 238 -14.55 -9.82 -5.45
C HIS A 238 -15.90 -10.40 -5.87
N LEU A 239 -16.07 -10.61 -7.19
CA LEU A 239 -17.27 -11.14 -7.84
C LEU A 239 -16.92 -12.37 -8.65
N ALA A 240 -17.80 -13.40 -8.68
CA ALA A 240 -17.63 -14.56 -9.52
C ALA A 240 -18.99 -15.15 -9.94
N PHE A 241 -19.05 -15.79 -11.11
CA PHE A 241 -20.25 -16.48 -11.60
C PHE A 241 -20.14 -18.00 -11.41
N ASP A 242 -21.25 -18.67 -11.05
CA ASP A 242 -21.36 -20.13 -11.12
C ASP A 242 -21.69 -20.59 -12.56
N SER A 243 -21.69 -21.89 -12.81
CA SER A 243 -21.99 -22.48 -14.11
C SER A 243 -23.41 -22.22 -14.61
N GLN A 244 -24.32 -21.82 -13.70
CA GLN A 244 -25.71 -21.47 -13.99
C GLN A 244 -25.89 -19.95 -14.23
N GLY A 245 -24.81 -19.18 -14.13
CA GLY A 245 -24.78 -17.75 -14.31
C GLY A 245 -25.28 -16.95 -13.10
N ASN A 246 -25.33 -17.52 -11.89
CA ASN A 246 -25.62 -16.75 -10.68
C ASN A 246 -24.37 -16.02 -10.19
N LEU A 247 -24.55 -14.81 -9.66
CA LEU A 247 -23.47 -13.95 -9.20
C LEU A 247 -23.18 -14.14 -7.70
N TYR A 248 -21.93 -14.47 -7.37
CA TYR A 248 -21.44 -14.52 -5.99
C TYR A 248 -20.67 -13.26 -5.66
N VAL A 249 -20.76 -12.81 -4.41
CA VAL A 249 -20.21 -11.53 -3.93
C VAL A 249 -19.54 -11.73 -2.59
N CYS A 250 -18.29 -11.33 -2.45
CA CYS A 250 -17.66 -11.11 -1.15
C CYS A 250 -18.30 -9.89 -0.49
N ASP A 251 -19.18 -10.08 0.48
CA ASP A 251 -19.70 -9.01 1.33
C ASP A 251 -18.76 -8.87 2.54
N ASN A 252 -17.56 -8.34 2.23
CA ASN A 252 -16.32 -8.44 3.00
C ASN A 252 -16.49 -8.06 4.46
N SER A 253 -16.92 -6.84 4.74
CA SER A 253 -17.03 -6.32 6.11
C SER A 253 -18.33 -6.71 6.82
N ASN A 254 -19.21 -7.50 6.17
CA ASN A 254 -20.32 -8.22 6.78
C ASN A 254 -19.94 -9.67 7.12
N ASP A 255 -18.68 -10.06 6.87
CA ASP A 255 -18.17 -11.40 7.14
C ASP A 255 -19.05 -12.49 6.51
N ARG A 256 -19.37 -12.33 5.18
CA ARG A 256 -20.23 -13.24 4.40
C ARG A 256 -19.82 -13.31 2.93
N VAL A 257 -20.17 -14.44 2.31
CA VAL A 257 -20.30 -14.54 0.84
C VAL A 257 -21.77 -14.68 0.51
N ARG A 258 -22.24 -13.88 -0.44
CA ARG A 258 -23.65 -13.84 -0.85
C ARG A 258 -23.79 -14.26 -2.31
N LYS A 259 -24.92 -14.89 -2.66
CA LYS A 259 -25.29 -15.30 -4.00
C LYS A 259 -26.52 -14.53 -4.45
N ILE A 260 -26.49 -14.00 -5.66
CA ILE A 260 -27.62 -13.42 -6.36
C ILE A 260 -28.07 -14.42 -7.43
N ASP A 261 -29.25 -14.95 -7.30
CA ASP A 261 -29.91 -15.78 -8.31
C ASP A 261 -30.32 -14.86 -9.48
N MET A 262 -29.73 -15.06 -10.64
CA MET A 262 -29.90 -14.17 -11.79
C MET A 262 -31.25 -14.37 -12.51
N GLN A 263 -31.97 -15.46 -12.23
CA GLN A 263 -33.32 -15.69 -12.79
C GLN A 263 -34.41 -15.02 -11.95
N THR A 264 -34.26 -15.06 -10.63
CA THR A 264 -35.25 -14.51 -9.70
C THR A 264 -34.91 -13.12 -9.20
N GLY A 265 -33.62 -12.71 -9.28
CA GLY A 265 -33.10 -11.47 -8.72
C GLY A 265 -32.99 -11.49 -7.19
N LEU A 266 -33.19 -12.65 -6.55
CA LEU A 266 -33.09 -12.76 -5.10
C LEU A 266 -31.68 -12.98 -4.62
N ILE A 267 -31.35 -12.42 -3.44
CA ILE A 267 -30.05 -12.58 -2.80
C ILE A 267 -30.14 -13.46 -1.57
N SER A 268 -29.10 -14.25 -1.31
CA SER A 268 -28.98 -15.12 -0.13
C SER A 268 -27.54 -15.25 0.33
N THR A 269 -27.31 -15.51 1.61
CA THR A 269 -25.98 -15.87 2.15
C THR A 269 -25.69 -17.34 1.83
N VAL A 270 -24.45 -17.63 1.37
CA VAL A 270 -23.99 -19.00 1.07
C VAL A 270 -22.82 -19.41 1.97
N LEU A 271 -22.10 -18.46 2.56
CA LEU A 271 -21.08 -18.72 3.58
C LEU A 271 -21.08 -17.56 4.58
N GLY A 272 -20.95 -17.91 5.85
CA GLY A 272 -20.75 -16.94 6.93
C GLY A 272 -22.03 -16.61 7.68
N ASN A 273 -21.93 -16.61 9.02
CA ASN A 273 -23.02 -16.26 9.94
C ASN A 273 -22.92 -14.81 10.45
N GLY A 274 -21.89 -14.05 9.99
CA GLY A 274 -21.62 -12.66 10.38
C GLY A 274 -20.89 -12.50 11.70
N GLN A 275 -20.42 -13.56 12.31
CA GLN A 275 -19.49 -13.47 13.43
C GLN A 275 -18.06 -13.27 12.90
N ARG A 276 -17.35 -12.31 13.47
CA ARG A 276 -15.95 -12.01 13.11
C ARG A 276 -14.99 -13.08 13.65
N ALA A 277 -15.02 -14.23 13.02
CA ALA A 277 -14.18 -15.38 13.33
C ALA A 277 -13.99 -16.23 12.06
N SER A 278 -13.12 -17.22 12.09
CA SER A 278 -12.92 -18.21 11.02
C SER A 278 -13.02 -19.61 11.62
N ASN A 279 -14.26 -20.07 11.77
CA ASN A 279 -14.61 -21.34 12.44
C ASN A 279 -15.68 -22.11 11.66
N GLY A 280 -15.97 -23.35 12.10
CA GLY A 280 -17.10 -24.13 11.61
C GLY A 280 -16.76 -25.08 10.48
N ASP A 281 -15.48 -25.38 10.26
CA ASP A 281 -15.05 -26.42 9.29
C ASP A 281 -15.68 -27.78 9.61
N GLY A 282 -16.08 -28.49 8.58
CA GLY A 282 -16.80 -29.77 8.69
C GLY A 282 -18.31 -29.62 8.92
N GLY A 283 -18.83 -28.39 9.06
CA GLY A 283 -20.23 -28.06 9.20
C GLY A 283 -20.82 -27.31 8.01
N PRO A 284 -22.14 -26.97 8.07
CA PRO A 284 -22.79 -26.18 7.03
C PRO A 284 -22.16 -24.78 6.88
N ALA A 285 -21.87 -24.37 5.65
CA ALA A 285 -21.20 -23.10 5.36
C ALA A 285 -21.96 -21.88 5.89
N ILE A 286 -23.30 -21.91 5.88
CA ILE A 286 -24.15 -20.81 6.39
C ILE A 286 -24.11 -20.67 7.92
N GLU A 287 -23.70 -21.71 8.64
CA GLU A 287 -23.55 -21.71 10.10
C GLU A 287 -22.10 -21.40 10.53
N ALA A 288 -21.16 -21.58 9.62
CA ALA A 288 -19.76 -21.26 9.83
C ALA A 288 -19.57 -19.75 9.95
N SER A 289 -18.51 -19.33 10.62
CA SER A 289 -18.03 -17.93 10.53
C SER A 289 -16.90 -17.83 9.52
N THR A 290 -16.84 -16.71 8.81
CA THR A 290 -15.73 -16.34 7.91
C THR A 290 -15.24 -14.94 8.29
N LEU A 291 -13.96 -14.65 8.09
CA LEU A 291 -13.37 -13.39 8.55
C LEU A 291 -12.85 -12.57 7.38
N MET A 292 -13.65 -11.56 7.01
CA MET A 292 -13.41 -10.67 5.88
C MET A 292 -13.06 -11.45 4.60
N PRO A 293 -14.03 -12.16 3.98
CA PRO A 293 -13.83 -12.81 2.70
C PRO A 293 -13.50 -11.76 1.63
N ASP A 294 -12.38 -11.92 0.97
CA ASP A 294 -11.84 -10.92 0.03
C ASP A 294 -11.76 -11.47 -1.40
N ALA A 295 -11.42 -12.75 -1.54
CA ALA A 295 -11.33 -13.46 -2.81
C ALA A 295 -12.32 -14.60 -2.90
N ILE A 296 -12.94 -14.80 -4.06
CA ILE A 296 -13.79 -15.97 -4.36
C ILE A 296 -13.47 -16.54 -5.74
N PHE A 297 -13.66 -17.84 -5.88
CA PHE A 297 -13.59 -18.55 -7.15
C PHE A 297 -14.59 -19.71 -7.13
N LEU A 298 -15.23 -20.02 -8.27
CA LEU A 298 -16.05 -21.21 -8.45
C LEU A 298 -15.40 -22.12 -9.48
N ASP A 299 -15.19 -23.39 -9.11
CA ASP A 299 -14.64 -24.38 -10.03
C ASP A 299 -15.72 -24.93 -10.99
N VAL A 300 -15.31 -25.79 -11.91
CA VAL A 300 -16.21 -26.39 -12.91
C VAL A 300 -17.33 -27.25 -12.32
N HIS A 301 -17.31 -27.54 -11.03
CA HIS A 301 -18.30 -28.26 -10.27
C HIS A 301 -19.12 -27.34 -9.34
N ASP A 302 -18.96 -26.03 -9.49
CA ASP A 302 -19.56 -24.98 -8.67
C ASP A 302 -19.16 -25.04 -7.18
N ASN A 303 -18.05 -25.70 -6.82
CA ASN A 303 -17.48 -25.54 -5.50
C ASN A 303 -16.97 -24.13 -5.31
N LEU A 304 -17.33 -23.51 -4.20
CA LEU A 304 -16.91 -22.15 -3.87
C LEU A 304 -15.62 -22.16 -3.06
N TYR A 305 -14.60 -21.49 -3.56
CA TYR A 305 -13.34 -21.25 -2.86
C TYR A 305 -13.33 -19.81 -2.35
N VAL A 306 -12.90 -19.61 -1.11
CA VAL A 306 -12.94 -18.31 -0.41
C VAL A 306 -11.62 -18.03 0.28
N GLY A 307 -10.99 -16.90 -0.07
CA GLY A 307 -9.83 -16.36 0.61
C GLY A 307 -10.28 -15.44 1.74
N GLU A 308 -9.80 -15.70 2.95
CA GLU A 308 -10.08 -14.91 4.14
C GLU A 308 -8.91 -13.99 4.46
N LYS A 309 -9.16 -12.68 4.43
CA LYS A 309 -8.14 -11.64 4.64
C LYS A 309 -7.47 -11.72 6.00
N TYR A 310 -8.25 -11.87 7.06
CA TYR A 310 -7.77 -11.98 8.43
C TYR A 310 -8.02 -13.36 9.07
N GLY A 311 -8.69 -14.25 8.35
CA GLY A 311 -8.77 -15.66 8.71
C GLY A 311 -7.48 -16.41 8.39
N TYR A 312 -6.64 -15.82 7.51
CA TYR A 312 -5.37 -16.41 7.04
C TYR A 312 -5.56 -17.82 6.49
N ARG A 313 -6.62 -17.99 5.67
CA ARG A 313 -7.05 -19.28 5.12
C ARG A 313 -7.61 -19.14 3.71
N VAL A 314 -7.50 -20.23 2.96
CA VAL A 314 -8.37 -20.47 1.81
C VAL A 314 -9.29 -21.64 2.18
N ARG A 315 -10.59 -21.41 2.09
CA ARG A 315 -11.63 -22.40 2.43
C ARG A 315 -12.40 -22.79 1.17
N LYS A 316 -12.93 -24.00 1.16
CA LYS A 316 -13.80 -24.54 0.11
C LYS A 316 -15.16 -24.87 0.70
N VAL A 317 -16.22 -24.45 0.03
CA VAL A 317 -17.59 -24.93 0.25
C VAL A 317 -17.92 -25.92 -0.86
N ASP A 318 -18.21 -27.14 -0.50
CA ASP A 318 -18.60 -28.18 -1.45
C ASP A 318 -20.01 -27.91 -1.96
N ALA A 319 -20.17 -27.85 -3.29
CA ALA A 319 -21.43 -27.46 -3.93
C ALA A 319 -22.61 -28.43 -3.66
N ILE A 320 -22.31 -29.72 -3.42
CA ILE A 320 -23.33 -30.75 -3.22
C ILE A 320 -23.76 -30.83 -1.77
N THR A 321 -22.79 -30.80 -0.85
CA THR A 321 -23.04 -31.02 0.58
C THR A 321 -23.28 -29.75 1.36
N GLY A 322 -22.84 -28.60 0.83
CA GLY A 322 -22.81 -27.29 1.52
C GLY A 322 -21.84 -27.23 2.70
N ILE A 323 -20.94 -28.21 2.82
CA ILE A 323 -19.97 -28.29 3.91
C ILE A 323 -18.75 -27.42 3.58
N VAL A 324 -18.31 -26.63 4.56
CA VAL A 324 -17.09 -25.81 4.44
C VAL A 324 -15.88 -26.53 5.05
N GLN A 325 -14.72 -26.39 4.38
CA GLN A 325 -13.44 -26.97 4.81
C GLN A 325 -12.29 -25.99 4.53
N THR A 326 -11.30 -25.91 5.41
CA THR A 326 -10.04 -25.24 5.14
C THR A 326 -9.19 -26.10 4.21
N LEU A 327 -8.65 -25.50 3.15
CA LEU A 327 -7.69 -26.14 2.22
C LEU A 327 -6.27 -25.64 2.44
N VAL A 328 -6.11 -24.39 2.86
CA VAL A 328 -4.83 -23.74 3.06
C VAL A 328 -4.92 -22.83 4.28
N GLY A 329 -3.85 -22.80 5.05
CA GLY A 329 -3.69 -21.93 6.20
C GLY A 329 -4.21 -22.54 7.50
N ASN A 330 -3.42 -22.41 8.55
CA ASN A 330 -3.76 -22.88 9.89
C ASN A 330 -4.43 -21.81 10.77
N GLY A 331 -4.73 -20.64 10.19
CA GLY A 331 -5.33 -19.50 10.89
C GLY A 331 -4.31 -18.63 11.63
N VAL A 332 -3.03 -18.90 11.46
CA VAL A 332 -1.95 -18.08 12.00
C VAL A 332 -1.28 -17.35 10.84
N PRO A 333 -1.16 -16.02 10.91
CA PRO A 333 -0.46 -15.27 9.87
C PRO A 333 1.00 -15.68 9.82
N GLY A 334 1.53 -15.81 8.59
CA GLY A 334 2.92 -16.19 8.41
C GLY A 334 3.32 -16.29 6.96
N PHE A 335 4.63 -16.35 6.74
CA PHE A 335 5.19 -16.46 5.39
C PHE A 335 4.90 -17.83 4.73
N GLY A 336 4.51 -18.84 5.50
CA GLY A 336 4.21 -20.18 5.04
C GLY A 336 5.42 -20.93 4.50
N GLU A 337 5.64 -22.11 5.02
CA GLU A 337 6.75 -22.96 4.67
C GLU A 337 6.50 -23.66 3.32
N GLU A 338 7.58 -24.01 2.64
CA GLU A 338 7.54 -24.81 1.42
C GLU A 338 7.42 -26.31 1.72
N GLY A 339 6.68 -27.02 0.91
CA GLY A 339 6.60 -28.49 0.99
C GLY A 339 5.70 -29.04 2.10
N LEU A 340 4.96 -28.21 2.82
CA LEU A 340 3.95 -28.65 3.77
C LEU A 340 2.58 -28.88 3.12
N SER A 341 1.70 -29.62 3.80
CA SER A 341 0.30 -29.70 3.42
C SER A 341 -0.39 -28.33 3.57
N GLY A 342 -1.41 -28.07 2.76
CA GLY A 342 -2.11 -26.79 2.77
C GLY A 342 -2.56 -26.37 4.17
N GLU A 343 -3.17 -27.28 4.92
CA GLU A 343 -3.72 -27.02 6.25
C GLU A 343 -2.65 -26.82 7.35
N ALA A 344 -1.43 -27.30 7.12
CA ALA A 344 -0.31 -27.15 8.06
C ALA A 344 0.50 -25.88 7.81
N THR A 345 0.40 -25.30 6.61
CA THR A 345 1.17 -24.11 6.24
C THR A 345 0.60 -22.85 6.90
N HIS A 346 1.46 -21.90 7.21
CA HIS A 346 1.01 -20.54 7.51
C HIS A 346 0.55 -19.87 6.19
N CYS A 347 -0.43 -19.00 6.31
CA CYS A 347 -0.90 -18.18 5.21
C CYS A 347 -0.87 -16.71 5.64
N ASN A 348 -0.43 -15.83 4.77
CA ASN A 348 -0.60 -14.41 5.00
C ASN A 348 -1.99 -13.98 4.53
N SER A 349 -2.37 -12.71 4.71
CA SER A 349 -3.66 -12.18 4.27
C SER A 349 -3.92 -12.57 2.80
N VAL A 350 -4.97 -13.33 2.51
CA VAL A 350 -5.39 -13.68 1.15
C VAL A 350 -6.25 -12.53 0.62
N GLU A 351 -5.76 -11.84 -0.39
CA GLU A 351 -6.44 -10.68 -0.97
C GLU A 351 -6.70 -10.94 -2.47
N VAL A 352 -7.94 -10.84 -2.89
CA VAL A 352 -8.51 -10.82 -4.27
C VAL A 352 -8.13 -11.98 -5.20
N GLY A 353 -6.94 -12.58 -5.10
CA GLY A 353 -6.46 -13.54 -6.09
C GLY A 353 -6.62 -15.01 -5.71
N ILE A 354 -7.63 -15.69 -6.23
CA ILE A 354 -7.77 -17.16 -6.18
C ILE A 354 -8.07 -17.69 -7.59
N TRP A 355 -7.39 -18.77 -7.97
CA TRP A 355 -7.64 -19.52 -9.18
C TRP A 355 -7.53 -21.01 -8.88
N VAL A 356 -8.42 -21.83 -9.48
CA VAL A 356 -8.36 -23.29 -9.36
C VAL A 356 -8.39 -23.92 -10.74
N ASP A 357 -7.38 -24.71 -11.04
CA ASP A 357 -7.32 -25.49 -12.27
C ASP A 357 -8.30 -26.69 -12.24
N PRO A 358 -8.66 -27.25 -13.40
CA PRO A 358 -9.58 -28.41 -13.46
C PRO A 358 -9.10 -29.65 -12.72
N ASP A 359 -7.80 -29.78 -12.45
CA ASP A 359 -7.20 -30.87 -11.67
C ASP A 359 -7.27 -30.64 -10.14
N GLY A 360 -7.87 -29.53 -9.72
CA GLY A 360 -7.98 -29.12 -8.32
C GLY A 360 -6.75 -28.40 -7.76
N THR A 361 -5.76 -28.08 -8.62
CA THR A 361 -4.61 -27.25 -8.21
C THR A 361 -5.08 -25.84 -7.94
N LEU A 362 -4.86 -25.37 -6.71
CA LEU A 362 -5.25 -24.06 -6.23
C LEU A 362 -4.06 -23.09 -6.26
N PHE A 363 -4.28 -21.91 -6.80
CA PHE A 363 -3.37 -20.78 -6.74
C PHE A 363 -4.00 -19.67 -5.94
N TRP A 364 -3.20 -18.99 -5.11
CA TRP A 364 -3.66 -17.79 -4.39
C TRP A 364 -2.53 -16.78 -4.24
N SER A 365 -2.91 -15.53 -4.24
CA SER A 365 -2.02 -14.43 -3.88
C SER A 365 -2.13 -14.12 -2.39
N ASP A 366 -1.02 -13.76 -1.78
CA ASP A 366 -0.99 -13.25 -0.42
C ASP A 366 -0.34 -11.85 -0.35
N CYS A 367 -0.64 -11.10 0.69
CA CYS A 367 -0.14 -9.74 0.83
C CYS A 367 1.38 -9.63 1.10
N SER A 368 2.11 -10.73 1.09
CA SER A 368 3.58 -10.73 1.06
C SER A 368 4.15 -10.59 -0.35
N GLY A 369 3.31 -10.37 -1.36
CA GLY A 369 3.72 -10.24 -2.75
C GLY A 369 4.04 -11.57 -3.42
N ARG A 370 3.50 -12.69 -2.92
CA ARG A 370 3.74 -14.03 -3.49
C ARG A 370 2.49 -14.60 -4.14
N LEU A 371 2.74 -15.39 -5.18
CA LEU A 371 1.78 -16.34 -5.71
C LEU A 371 2.14 -17.74 -5.20
N ARG A 372 1.23 -18.33 -4.46
CA ARG A 372 1.38 -19.68 -3.91
C ARG A 372 0.51 -20.67 -4.68
N ARG A 373 0.91 -21.95 -4.66
CA ARG A 373 0.23 -23.06 -5.30
C ARG A 373 0.04 -24.20 -4.28
N ARG A 374 -1.16 -24.75 -4.20
CA ARG A 374 -1.44 -26.03 -3.56
C ARG A 374 -1.74 -27.06 -4.65
N ASP A 375 -0.93 -28.08 -4.74
CA ASP A 375 -1.11 -29.15 -5.71
C ASP A 375 -2.42 -29.92 -5.45
N GLY A 376 -3.22 -30.11 -6.50
CA GLY A 376 -4.54 -30.70 -6.40
C GLY A 376 -4.55 -32.17 -5.93
N GLN A 377 -3.48 -32.93 -6.19
CA GLN A 377 -3.37 -34.34 -5.84
C GLN A 377 -2.66 -34.55 -4.50
N SER A 378 -1.50 -33.96 -4.32
CA SER A 378 -0.68 -34.14 -3.11
C SER A 378 -1.09 -33.22 -1.95
N GLY A 379 -1.77 -32.11 -2.24
CA GLY A 379 -2.10 -31.09 -1.27
C GLY A 379 -0.89 -30.26 -0.78
N ILE A 380 0.28 -30.46 -1.39
CA ILE A 380 1.53 -29.79 -0.99
C ILE A 380 1.55 -28.35 -1.50
N VAL A 381 2.01 -27.43 -0.67
CA VAL A 381 2.12 -26.00 -0.96
C VAL A 381 3.52 -25.65 -1.42
N THR A 382 3.60 -24.86 -2.50
CA THR A 382 4.84 -24.30 -3.05
C THR A 382 4.63 -22.87 -3.51
N THR A 383 5.69 -22.08 -3.55
CA THR A 383 5.68 -20.74 -4.13
C THR A 383 5.87 -20.83 -5.64
N VAL A 384 5.03 -20.12 -6.39
CA VAL A 384 5.10 -20.04 -7.88
C VAL A 384 5.82 -18.77 -8.30
N LEU A 385 5.61 -17.66 -7.55
CA LEU A 385 6.14 -16.35 -7.85
C LEU A 385 6.40 -15.57 -6.56
N GLY A 386 7.44 -14.77 -6.57
CA GLY A 386 7.87 -13.99 -5.41
C GLY A 386 8.89 -14.75 -4.53
N GLY A 387 9.90 -14.04 -4.06
CA GLY A 387 10.99 -14.62 -3.27
C GLY A 387 10.58 -15.00 -1.85
N VAL A 388 11.22 -16.00 -1.30
CA VAL A 388 11.10 -16.40 0.12
C VAL A 388 12.12 -15.71 1.00
N THR A 389 13.11 -15.01 0.43
CA THR A 389 14.18 -14.34 1.17
C THR A 389 14.25 -12.86 0.82
N VAL A 390 14.59 -12.06 1.81
CA VAL A 390 14.85 -10.61 1.65
C VAL A 390 16.35 -10.32 1.56
N HIS A 391 17.16 -11.37 1.38
CA HIS A 391 18.62 -11.33 1.27
C HIS A 391 19.28 -10.65 2.48
N ASP A 392 18.93 -11.10 3.67
CA ASP A 392 19.61 -10.70 4.91
C ASP A 392 21.05 -11.25 4.93
N GLY A 393 22.00 -10.40 5.36
CA GLY A 393 23.42 -10.73 5.39
C GLY A 393 24.14 -10.55 4.07
N GLU A 394 23.45 -10.11 3.03
CA GLU A 394 24.00 -9.80 1.71
C GLU A 394 24.34 -8.30 1.59
N PRO A 395 25.16 -7.91 0.59
CA PRO A 395 25.36 -6.49 0.26
C PRO A 395 24.03 -5.79 0.02
N ALA A 396 23.84 -4.59 0.58
CA ALA A 396 22.58 -3.86 0.48
C ALA A 396 22.11 -3.66 -0.97
N THR A 397 23.05 -3.52 -1.93
CA THR A 397 22.73 -3.42 -3.36
C THR A 397 22.14 -4.70 -3.98
N ALA A 398 22.26 -5.84 -3.31
CA ALA A 398 21.66 -7.12 -3.71
C ALA A 398 20.35 -7.41 -2.95
N ALA A 399 19.96 -6.56 -2.03
CA ALA A 399 18.78 -6.76 -1.19
C ALA A 399 17.47 -6.57 -1.95
N PHE A 400 16.42 -7.25 -1.48
CA PHE A 400 15.06 -7.01 -1.94
C PHE A 400 14.34 -6.12 -0.96
N LEU A 401 14.13 -4.87 -1.39
CA LEU A 401 13.25 -3.92 -0.74
C LEU A 401 11.90 -3.92 -1.46
N ASN A 402 10.82 -3.68 -0.72
CA ASN A 402 9.49 -3.61 -1.29
C ASN A 402 8.75 -2.39 -0.71
N GLY A 403 8.65 -1.34 -1.51
CA GLY A 403 8.09 -0.05 -1.11
C GLY A 403 8.84 0.57 0.07
N PRO A 404 10.16 0.86 -0.03
CA PRO A 404 10.86 1.49 1.07
C PRO A 404 10.22 2.85 1.39
N GLY A 405 9.86 3.02 2.67
CA GLY A 405 9.21 4.21 3.22
C GLY A 405 10.19 5.13 3.95
N GLY A 406 9.92 5.39 5.22
CA GLY A 406 10.72 6.26 6.07
C GLY A 406 12.13 5.74 6.32
N LEU A 407 13.04 6.69 6.56
CA LEU A 407 14.47 6.48 6.75
C LEU A 407 14.96 7.18 8.02
N ALA A 408 15.87 6.52 8.73
CA ALA A 408 16.59 7.12 9.83
C ALA A 408 18.07 6.70 9.83
N VAL A 409 18.93 7.53 10.40
CA VAL A 409 20.34 7.20 10.63
C VAL A 409 20.59 7.17 12.12
N GLY A 410 21.10 6.05 12.60
CA GLY A 410 21.43 5.87 14.00
C GLY A 410 22.76 6.56 14.40
N PRO A 411 23.01 6.69 15.72
CA PRO A 411 24.24 7.33 16.23
C PRO A 411 25.54 6.65 15.77
N ASN A 412 25.49 5.37 15.44
CA ASN A 412 26.60 4.57 14.92
C ASN A 412 26.73 4.63 13.38
N GLY A 413 25.92 5.46 12.69
CA GLY A 413 25.88 5.56 11.24
C GLY A 413 25.06 4.46 10.54
N GLN A 414 24.38 3.58 11.28
CA GLN A 414 23.48 2.57 10.72
C GLN A 414 22.30 3.25 10.00
N ILE A 415 22.01 2.81 8.76
CA ILE A 415 20.86 3.31 8.00
C ILE A 415 19.70 2.35 8.26
N VAL A 416 18.61 2.87 8.84
CA VAL A 416 17.39 2.13 9.16
C VAL A 416 16.32 2.46 8.13
N ILE A 417 15.65 1.43 7.59
CA ILE A 417 14.70 1.52 6.49
C ILE A 417 13.39 0.84 6.90
N ALA A 418 12.28 1.54 6.76
CA ALA A 418 10.96 0.92 6.78
C ALA A 418 10.73 0.21 5.43
N ASP A 419 10.82 -1.12 5.42
CA ASP A 419 10.58 -1.97 4.25
C ASP A 419 9.11 -2.39 4.25
N VAL A 420 8.24 -1.42 3.85
CA VAL A 420 6.82 -1.34 4.19
C VAL A 420 6.06 -2.59 3.81
N TRP A 421 6.17 -3.01 2.54
CA TRP A 421 5.37 -4.14 2.04
C TRP A 421 6.02 -5.50 2.30
N ASN A 422 7.31 -5.52 2.70
CA ASN A 422 7.94 -6.69 3.29
C ASN A 422 7.63 -6.86 4.77
N GLN A 423 6.84 -5.95 5.37
CA GLN A 423 6.48 -5.99 6.80
C GLN A 423 7.71 -6.12 7.70
N ARG A 424 8.78 -5.37 7.38
CA ARG A 424 10.08 -5.43 8.07
C ARG A 424 10.67 -4.06 8.29
N ILE A 425 11.53 -3.99 9.29
CA ILE A 425 12.50 -2.90 9.43
C ILE A 425 13.86 -3.49 9.11
N ARG A 426 14.54 -2.87 8.15
CA ARG A 426 15.87 -3.29 7.69
C ARG A 426 16.92 -2.30 8.16
N ALA A 427 18.14 -2.77 8.33
CA ALA A 427 19.25 -1.93 8.70
C ALA A 427 20.48 -2.25 7.86
N ILE A 428 21.16 -1.23 7.37
CA ILE A 428 22.44 -1.37 6.66
C ILE A 428 23.55 -0.98 7.62
N ASP A 429 24.48 -1.91 7.81
CA ASP A 429 25.69 -1.69 8.60
C ASP A 429 26.67 -0.81 7.79
N PRO A 430 27.09 0.35 8.32
CA PRO A 430 27.92 1.28 7.57
C PRO A 430 29.37 0.77 7.35
N GLN A 431 29.83 -0.19 8.12
CA GLN A 431 31.20 -0.72 8.02
C GLN A 431 31.30 -1.85 7.00
N THR A 432 30.28 -2.72 6.96
CA THR A 432 30.27 -3.90 6.10
C THR A 432 29.46 -3.70 4.82
N GLY A 433 28.54 -2.72 4.79
CA GLY A 433 27.60 -2.53 3.68
C GLY A 433 26.53 -3.62 3.59
N LEU A 434 26.46 -4.52 4.57
CA LEU A 434 25.48 -5.60 4.60
C LEU A 434 24.14 -5.11 5.17
N ILE A 435 23.04 -5.67 4.67
CA ILE A 435 21.70 -5.35 5.14
C ILE A 435 21.13 -6.51 5.97
N HIS A 436 20.40 -6.18 7.04
CA HIS A 436 19.77 -7.16 7.92
C HIS A 436 18.37 -6.72 8.33
N THR A 437 17.49 -7.69 8.56
CA THR A 437 16.21 -7.46 9.24
C THR A 437 16.48 -7.25 10.75
N ILE A 438 15.98 -6.14 11.29
CA ILE A 438 16.06 -5.82 12.72
C ILE A 438 14.71 -5.90 13.43
N ALA A 439 13.61 -5.88 12.70
CA ALA A 439 12.26 -6.18 13.21
C ALA A 439 11.34 -6.67 12.08
N GLY A 440 10.33 -7.44 12.45
CA GLY A 440 9.33 -7.98 11.54
C GLY A 440 9.71 -9.32 10.94
N ASN A 441 8.77 -10.25 10.96
CA ASN A 441 8.95 -11.60 10.38
C ASN A 441 8.39 -11.72 8.96
N GLY A 442 7.85 -10.62 8.40
CA GLY A 442 7.24 -10.56 7.07
C GLY A 442 5.75 -10.87 7.04
N ALA A 443 5.16 -11.29 8.13
CA ALA A 443 3.71 -11.47 8.20
C ALA A 443 3.01 -10.18 8.61
N ARG A 444 1.93 -9.85 7.90
CA ARG A 444 1.13 -8.65 8.12
C ARG A 444 0.10 -8.84 9.20
N ALA A 445 0.47 -8.62 10.44
CA ALA A 445 -0.37 -8.74 11.61
C ALA A 445 0.19 -7.90 12.76
N TYR A 446 -0.48 -7.93 13.92
CA TYR A 446 0.02 -7.37 15.16
C TYR A 446 0.36 -8.49 16.16
N GLY A 447 1.52 -8.39 16.80
CA GLY A 447 1.92 -9.31 17.86
C GLY A 447 3.43 -9.34 18.08
N GLY A 448 3.86 -10.18 19.02
CA GLY A 448 5.28 -10.37 19.34
C GLY A 448 5.87 -9.33 20.27
N ASP A 449 5.07 -8.47 20.91
CA ASP A 449 5.58 -7.52 21.92
C ASP A 449 6.21 -8.25 23.11
N ASN A 450 7.29 -7.68 23.60
CA ASN A 450 8.17 -8.21 24.67
C ASN A 450 8.94 -9.48 24.27
N GLY A 451 8.94 -9.83 22.99
CA GLY A 451 9.76 -10.87 22.38
C GLY A 451 10.82 -10.31 21.44
N PRO A 452 11.58 -11.19 20.72
CA PRO A 452 12.55 -10.79 19.73
C PRO A 452 11.90 -9.94 18.63
N ALA A 453 12.48 -8.79 18.29
CA ALA A 453 11.91 -7.88 17.30
C ALA A 453 11.78 -8.53 15.91
N THR A 454 12.71 -9.40 15.54
CA THR A 454 12.71 -10.11 14.25
C THR A 454 11.63 -11.18 14.13
N GLU A 455 11.04 -11.63 15.26
CA GLU A 455 9.91 -12.56 15.27
C GLU A 455 8.55 -11.86 15.37
N ALA A 456 8.55 -10.55 15.61
CA ALA A 456 7.32 -9.77 15.73
C ALA A 456 6.58 -9.65 14.39
N TYR A 457 5.27 -9.50 14.47
CA TYR A 457 4.44 -9.10 13.33
C TYR A 457 4.41 -7.58 13.22
N LEU A 458 4.44 -7.05 12.01
CA LEU A 458 4.28 -5.62 11.72
C LEU A 458 3.15 -5.41 10.70
N GLY A 459 2.41 -4.32 10.86
CA GLY A 459 1.29 -3.95 9.99
C GLY A 459 1.58 -2.73 9.11
N ASN A 460 2.33 -2.88 8.01
CA ASN A 460 2.76 -1.80 7.13
C ASN A 460 3.55 -0.72 7.89
N PRO A 461 4.77 -1.00 8.33
CA PRO A 461 5.61 0.00 9.01
C PRO A 461 6.01 1.10 8.01
N HIS A 462 5.44 2.30 8.14
CA HIS A 462 5.65 3.38 7.15
C HIS A 462 6.84 4.28 7.46
N ASP A 463 7.12 4.54 8.73
CA ASP A 463 8.21 5.45 9.11
C ASP A 463 8.98 4.92 10.30
N VAL A 464 10.23 5.35 10.41
CA VAL A 464 11.15 4.99 11.49
C VAL A 464 11.90 6.21 12.00
N ALA A 465 12.21 6.18 13.28
CA ALA A 465 13.09 7.16 13.93
C ALA A 465 14.07 6.44 14.86
N VAL A 466 15.20 7.05 15.16
CA VAL A 466 16.19 6.53 16.11
C VAL A 466 16.40 7.55 17.21
N ASP A 467 16.31 7.11 18.47
CA ASP A 467 16.56 8.00 19.62
C ASP A 467 18.05 8.15 19.95
N SER A 468 18.37 9.02 20.91
CA SER A 468 19.76 9.31 21.30
C SER A 468 20.51 8.08 21.86
N GLN A 469 19.79 7.04 22.29
CA GLN A 469 20.35 5.78 22.77
C GLN A 469 20.56 4.76 21.66
N GLY A 470 20.07 5.01 20.43
CA GLY A 470 20.13 4.08 19.32
C GLY A 470 18.94 3.10 19.26
N ARG A 471 17.88 3.32 20.06
CA ARG A 471 16.64 2.53 19.96
C ARG A 471 15.83 2.98 18.78
N VAL A 472 15.25 2.02 18.04
CA VAL A 472 14.47 2.31 16.83
C VAL A 472 12.99 2.39 17.18
N ILE A 473 12.35 3.51 16.83
CA ILE A 473 10.91 3.73 16.96
C ILE A 473 10.27 3.49 15.60
N ILE A 474 9.19 2.72 15.56
CA ILE A 474 8.49 2.28 14.35
C ILE A 474 7.07 2.83 14.35
N ALA A 475 6.68 3.51 13.30
CA ALA A 475 5.29 3.82 12.99
C ALA A 475 4.64 2.57 12.35
N ASP A 476 4.01 1.74 13.19
CA ASP A 476 3.31 0.52 12.77
C ASP A 476 1.88 0.91 12.37
N THR A 477 1.77 1.38 11.11
CA THR A 477 0.73 2.28 10.64
C THR A 477 -0.65 1.65 10.68
N ARG A 478 -0.80 0.44 10.13
CA ARG A 478 -2.09 -0.23 10.03
C ARG A 478 -2.67 -0.61 11.40
N ASP A 479 -1.77 -0.90 12.34
CA ASP A 479 -2.17 -1.30 13.69
C ASP A 479 -2.39 -0.10 14.61
N GLY A 480 -2.19 1.14 14.09
CA GLY A 480 -2.36 2.38 14.85
C GLY A 480 -1.45 2.42 16.08
N ARG A 481 -0.18 2.03 15.93
CA ARG A 481 0.74 1.89 17.05
C ARG A 481 2.10 2.50 16.78
N LEU A 482 2.75 2.94 17.86
CA LEU A 482 4.20 3.09 17.86
C LEU A 482 4.82 1.93 18.61
N ARG A 483 5.82 1.34 17.99
CA ARG A 483 6.61 0.27 18.61
C ARG A 483 8.07 0.70 18.72
N ARG A 484 8.80 0.12 19.66
CA ARG A 484 10.21 0.43 19.89
C ARG A 484 11.03 -0.82 20.01
N ILE A 485 12.13 -0.90 19.26
CA ILE A 485 13.16 -1.92 19.41
C ILE A 485 14.10 -1.44 20.50
N GLU A 486 14.22 -2.21 21.55
CA GLU A 486 15.14 -1.97 22.67
C GLU A 486 16.56 -2.43 22.31
N LEU A 487 17.56 -1.99 23.08
CA LEU A 487 18.97 -2.34 22.83
C LEU A 487 19.28 -3.83 22.99
N ASP A 488 18.44 -4.57 23.71
CA ASP A 488 18.55 -6.04 23.84
C ASP A 488 17.90 -6.81 22.68
N GLY A 489 17.40 -6.13 21.66
CA GLY A 489 16.75 -6.71 20.48
C GLY A 489 15.29 -7.09 20.71
N THR A 490 14.69 -6.78 21.86
CA THR A 490 13.25 -6.96 22.08
C THR A 490 12.44 -5.81 21.48
N ILE A 491 11.16 -6.05 21.12
CA ILE A 491 10.25 -5.02 20.67
C ILE A 491 9.13 -4.79 21.67
N ARG A 492 8.68 -3.53 21.81
CA ARG A 492 7.57 -3.15 22.69
C ARG A 492 6.63 -2.17 22.03
N CYS A 493 5.33 -2.30 22.30
CA CYS A 493 4.38 -1.24 22.03
C CYS A 493 4.58 -0.09 23.03
N ILE A 494 4.75 1.14 22.55
CA ILE A 494 4.95 2.33 23.39
C ILE A 494 3.79 3.33 23.29
N ALA A 495 2.94 3.23 22.26
CA ALA A 495 1.72 4.02 22.11
C ALA A 495 0.70 3.29 21.24
N GLY A 496 -0.57 3.58 21.47
CA GLY A 496 -1.69 3.02 20.73
C GLY A 496 -2.34 1.82 21.41
N THR A 497 -3.67 1.73 21.28
CA THR A 497 -4.49 0.61 21.80
C THR A 497 -4.89 -0.35 20.69
N THR A 498 -5.38 -1.54 21.08
CA THR A 498 -5.82 -2.62 20.18
C THR A 498 -7.18 -2.38 19.50
N LEU A 499 -7.63 -1.14 19.33
CA LEU A 499 -8.90 -0.93 18.66
C LEU A 499 -8.70 -1.12 17.14
N PRO A 500 -9.42 -2.06 16.49
CA PRO A 500 -9.39 -2.19 15.04
C PRO A 500 -9.81 -0.87 14.39
N TRP A 501 -9.21 -0.53 13.24
CA TRP A 501 -9.54 0.68 12.47
C TRP A 501 -11.02 0.77 12.07
N ASP A 502 -11.77 -0.31 12.17
CA ASP A 502 -13.20 -0.46 11.89
C ASP A 502 -14.10 -0.47 13.14
N ALA A 503 -13.54 -0.22 14.34
CA ALA A 503 -14.28 -0.31 15.61
C ALA A 503 -15.34 0.80 15.84
N GLY A 504 -15.82 1.46 14.79
CA GLY A 504 -16.95 2.39 14.83
C GLY A 504 -16.58 3.86 15.14
N GLU A 505 -17.52 4.75 14.83
CA GLU A 505 -17.35 6.19 14.82
C GLU A 505 -16.90 6.80 16.15
N GLY A 506 -15.98 7.76 16.08
CA GLY A 506 -15.75 8.75 17.14
C GLY A 506 -14.78 8.38 18.25
N ARG A 507 -13.86 7.40 18.04
CA ARG A 507 -12.94 6.94 19.09
C ARG A 507 -11.44 7.21 18.86
N TRP A 508 -11.05 7.75 17.70
CA TRP A 508 -9.66 7.81 17.25
C TRP A 508 -8.82 8.96 17.82
N ASP A 509 -9.41 9.85 18.57
CA ASP A 509 -8.76 11.06 19.07
C ASP A 509 -8.68 11.14 20.60
N LYS A 510 -8.81 10.01 21.28
CA LYS A 510 -8.85 9.94 22.74
C LYS A 510 -7.48 9.65 23.34
N GLY A 511 -7.35 10.02 24.62
CA GLY A 511 -6.22 9.66 25.46
C GLY A 511 -5.17 10.75 25.61
N ASP A 512 -5.38 11.96 25.08
CA ASP A 512 -4.50 13.11 25.39
C ASP A 512 -4.48 13.40 26.90
N ASN A 513 -3.31 13.81 27.39
CA ASN A 513 -2.98 14.02 28.80
C ASN A 513 -3.02 12.72 29.64
N GLY A 514 -3.00 11.54 29.00
CA GLY A 514 -2.92 10.23 29.60
C GLY A 514 -1.71 9.44 29.09
N PRO A 515 -1.53 8.19 29.57
CA PRO A 515 -0.46 7.31 29.10
C PRO A 515 -0.60 7.02 27.61
N ALA A 516 0.49 7.17 26.85
CA ALA A 516 0.51 6.95 25.39
C ALA A 516 0.06 5.54 24.99
N ILE A 517 0.40 4.53 25.80
CA ILE A 517 0.01 3.12 25.56
C ILE A 517 -1.52 2.92 25.60
N SER A 518 -2.26 3.82 26.25
CA SER A 518 -3.73 3.78 26.35
C SER A 518 -4.42 4.73 25.38
N ALA A 519 -3.67 5.47 24.56
CA ALA A 519 -4.23 6.43 23.62
C ALA A 519 -4.77 5.73 22.37
N SER A 520 -5.85 6.27 21.79
CA SER A 520 -6.28 5.85 20.46
C SER A 520 -5.44 6.55 19.40
N ILE A 521 -4.91 5.80 18.44
CA ILE A 521 -4.20 6.29 17.26
C ILE A 521 -4.86 5.61 16.06
N ALA A 522 -5.25 6.40 15.04
CA ALA A 522 -5.98 5.85 13.91
C ALA A 522 -5.03 5.32 12.82
N HIS A 523 -4.08 6.16 12.37
CA HIS A 523 -3.20 5.82 11.26
C HIS A 523 -1.89 6.61 11.36
N VAL A 524 -0.90 6.02 12.02
CA VAL A 524 0.39 6.69 12.23
C VAL A 524 1.28 6.51 10.99
N GLU A 525 1.47 7.58 10.21
CA GLU A 525 2.34 7.57 9.03
C GLU A 525 3.69 8.26 9.26
N ALA A 526 3.82 9.06 10.30
CA ALA A 526 5.03 9.77 10.61
C ALA A 526 5.49 9.53 12.04
N VAL A 527 6.78 9.37 12.25
CA VAL A 527 7.41 9.36 13.58
C VAL A 527 8.71 10.16 13.55
N ALA A 528 8.96 10.91 14.60
CA ALA A 528 10.22 11.62 14.79
C ALA A 528 10.61 11.64 16.28
N VAL A 529 11.90 11.68 16.53
CA VAL A 529 12.46 11.98 17.84
C VAL A 529 12.86 13.46 17.84
N GLY A 530 12.27 14.19 18.76
CA GLY A 530 12.51 15.62 18.93
C GLY A 530 13.50 15.91 20.07
N PRO A 531 13.62 17.17 20.48
CA PRO A 531 14.43 17.54 21.62
C PRO A 531 14.08 16.73 22.88
N ASN A 532 15.09 16.37 23.67
CA ASN A 532 14.97 15.58 24.92
C ASN A 532 14.42 14.15 24.73
N ASP A 533 14.59 13.59 23.54
CA ASP A 533 14.05 12.26 23.17
C ASP A 533 12.52 12.14 23.21
N ASP A 534 11.80 13.27 23.24
CA ASP A 534 10.34 13.27 23.08
C ASP A 534 9.97 12.68 21.71
N ILE A 535 8.99 11.78 21.68
CA ILE A 535 8.56 11.12 20.44
C ILE A 535 7.35 11.86 19.88
N TYR A 536 7.42 12.23 18.60
CA TYR A 536 6.34 12.89 17.89
C TYR A 536 5.76 11.94 16.85
N LEU A 537 4.44 11.93 16.72
CA LEU A 537 3.74 11.11 15.75
C LEU A 537 2.74 11.93 14.95
N GLY A 538 2.62 11.62 13.66
CA GLY A 538 1.60 12.15 12.76
C GLY A 538 0.49 11.13 12.58
N ASP A 539 -0.71 11.45 13.06
CA ASP A 539 -1.92 10.66 12.84
C ASP A 539 -2.66 11.19 11.62
N SER A 540 -2.38 10.58 10.46
CA SER A 540 -2.82 11.07 9.16
C SER A 540 -4.34 10.91 8.94
N ALA A 541 -4.99 9.97 9.60
CA ALA A 541 -6.44 9.77 9.47
C ALA A 541 -7.26 10.82 10.21
N VAL A 542 -6.72 11.40 11.29
CA VAL A 542 -7.42 12.41 12.10
C VAL A 542 -6.81 13.80 12.02
N GLY A 543 -5.75 13.98 11.21
CA GLY A 543 -5.12 15.30 11.02
C GLY A 543 -4.56 15.89 12.30
N ARG A 544 -3.75 15.12 13.04
CA ARG A 544 -3.08 15.56 14.27
C ARG A 544 -1.62 15.21 14.30
N ILE A 545 -0.85 16.04 14.96
CA ILE A 545 0.49 15.72 15.44
C ILE A 545 0.45 15.67 16.96
N ARG A 546 0.90 14.54 17.52
CA ARG A 546 0.93 14.31 18.96
C ARG A 546 2.36 14.09 19.43
N LYS A 547 2.62 14.43 20.68
CA LYS A 547 3.93 14.27 21.35
C LYS A 547 3.78 13.34 22.54
N ILE A 548 4.71 12.42 22.70
CA ILE A 548 4.89 11.59 23.88
C ILE A 548 6.12 12.13 24.62
N ASP A 549 5.91 12.60 25.84
CA ASP A 549 7.00 13.06 26.72
C ASP A 549 7.85 11.83 27.12
N ALA A 550 9.13 11.87 26.82
CA ALA A 550 10.05 10.73 27.01
C ALA A 550 10.20 10.30 28.48
N ARG A 551 10.01 11.24 29.40
CA ARG A 551 10.18 11.00 30.85
C ARG A 551 8.91 10.47 31.51
N THR A 552 7.73 10.97 31.10
CA THR A 552 6.45 10.65 31.75
C THR A 552 5.62 9.62 30.98
N GLY A 553 5.88 9.43 29.67
CA GLY A 553 5.08 8.58 28.80
C GLY A 553 3.68 9.16 28.50
N ILE A 554 3.45 10.43 28.84
CA ILE A 554 2.17 11.11 28.60
C ILE A 554 2.12 11.62 27.17
N ILE A 555 0.99 11.38 26.49
CA ILE A 555 0.76 11.87 25.13
C ILE A 555 -0.10 13.15 25.14
N THR A 556 0.25 14.10 24.27
CA THR A 556 -0.46 15.37 24.11
C THR A 556 -0.51 15.81 22.66
N THR A 557 -1.57 16.48 22.23
CA THR A 557 -1.64 17.09 20.89
C THR A 557 -0.79 18.36 20.83
N VAL A 558 0.09 18.47 19.82
CA VAL A 558 0.91 19.66 19.57
C VAL A 558 0.46 20.45 18.34
N ALA A 559 -0.20 19.79 17.38
CA ALA A 559 -0.82 20.46 16.23
C ALA A 559 -2.05 19.70 15.75
N GLY A 560 -3.02 20.42 15.20
CA GLY A 560 -4.24 19.86 14.64
C GLY A 560 -5.41 19.77 15.61
N THR A 561 -6.61 20.08 15.13
CA THR A 561 -7.86 19.97 15.91
C THR A 561 -8.49 18.58 15.84
N GLY A 562 -8.02 17.70 14.96
CA GLY A 562 -8.68 16.42 14.64
C GLY A 562 -9.78 16.54 13.59
N LEU A 563 -9.92 17.72 12.99
CA LEU A 563 -10.81 17.97 11.85
C LEU A 563 -9.95 18.23 10.61
N SER A 564 -10.16 17.49 9.54
CA SER A 564 -9.45 17.71 8.28
C SER A 564 -9.73 19.12 7.74
N GLY A 565 -8.70 19.77 7.20
CA GLY A 565 -8.80 21.08 6.60
C GLY A 565 -7.44 21.77 6.49
N TYR A 566 -7.42 22.91 5.78
CA TYR A 566 -6.22 23.74 5.61
C TYR A 566 -6.51 25.13 6.16
N SER A 567 -6.10 25.36 7.41
CA SER A 567 -6.32 26.64 8.08
C SER A 567 -5.44 26.81 9.32
N GLY A 568 -5.43 28.01 9.88
CA GLY A 568 -4.82 28.31 11.19
C GLY A 568 -3.41 28.90 11.11
N ASP A 569 -2.87 29.23 9.95
CA ASP A 569 -1.57 29.90 9.82
C ASP A 569 -1.54 31.24 10.56
N GLY A 570 -0.43 31.50 11.23
CA GLY A 570 -0.24 32.66 12.08
C GLY A 570 -0.86 32.53 13.49
N GLY A 571 -1.53 31.41 13.78
CA GLY A 571 -2.15 31.13 15.07
C GLY A 571 -1.58 29.91 15.79
N PRO A 572 -2.16 29.55 16.96
CA PRO A 572 -1.73 28.37 17.71
C PRO A 572 -1.92 27.08 16.90
N ALA A 573 -0.89 26.25 16.80
CA ALA A 573 -0.91 25.01 16.02
C ALA A 573 -2.00 24.03 16.48
N THR A 574 -2.33 24.00 17.77
CA THR A 574 -3.41 23.17 18.34
C THR A 574 -4.82 23.62 17.92
N LYS A 575 -4.97 24.78 17.28
CA LYS A 575 -6.23 25.29 16.73
C LYS A 575 -6.28 25.20 15.20
N ALA A 576 -5.20 24.82 14.56
CA ALA A 576 -5.13 24.63 13.12
C ALA A 576 -5.90 23.37 12.68
N ARG A 577 -6.40 23.36 11.45
CA ARG A 577 -6.85 22.15 10.79
C ARG A 577 -5.72 21.62 9.90
N LEU A 578 -5.53 20.32 9.96
CA LEU A 578 -4.53 19.58 9.19
C LEU A 578 -5.23 18.51 8.33
N GLY A 579 -4.58 18.10 7.26
CA GLY A 579 -4.98 16.93 6.48
C GLY A 579 -4.28 15.67 6.96
N ALA A 580 -3.31 15.19 6.19
CA ALA A 580 -2.54 13.97 6.49
C ALA A 580 -1.07 14.32 6.72
N PRO A 581 -0.61 14.47 7.98
CA PRO A 581 0.80 14.63 8.29
C PRO A 581 1.57 13.32 8.04
N THR A 582 2.53 13.33 7.08
CA THR A 582 3.23 12.12 6.60
C THR A 582 4.74 12.10 6.87
N ALA A 583 5.34 13.23 7.22
CA ALA A 583 6.70 13.31 7.73
C ALA A 583 6.80 14.42 8.78
N ILE A 584 7.62 14.21 9.79
CA ILE A 584 7.91 15.18 10.85
C ILE A 584 9.42 15.30 10.99
N ARG A 585 9.95 16.53 10.99
CA ARG A 585 11.40 16.80 11.19
C ARG A 585 11.58 18.05 12.04
N PHE A 586 12.75 18.15 12.69
CA PHE A 586 13.12 19.31 13.49
C PHE A 586 14.32 20.02 12.89
N ASP A 587 14.38 21.35 13.02
CA ASP A 587 15.60 22.10 12.79
C ASP A 587 16.43 22.21 14.09
N GLY A 588 17.66 22.73 13.97
CA GLY A 588 18.56 22.92 15.12
C GLY A 588 18.05 23.92 16.19
N ALA A 589 17.05 24.71 15.87
CA ALA A 589 16.38 25.63 16.81
C ALA A 589 15.19 24.98 17.53
N GLY A 590 14.82 23.75 17.17
CA GLY A 590 13.71 23.01 17.76
C GLY A 590 12.36 23.32 17.14
N ASN A 591 12.30 24.00 16.00
CA ASN A 591 11.05 24.13 15.26
C ASN A 591 10.68 22.81 14.59
N LEU A 592 9.39 22.47 14.61
CA LEU A 592 8.84 21.28 13.99
C LEU A 592 8.34 21.60 12.59
N TYR A 593 8.79 20.83 11.61
CA TYR A 593 8.32 20.89 10.22
C TYR A 593 7.60 19.59 9.88
N PHE A 594 6.54 19.68 9.08
CA PHE A 594 5.82 18.50 8.61
C PHE A 594 5.22 18.69 7.21
N THR A 595 5.12 17.61 6.48
CA THR A 595 4.36 17.55 5.22
C THR A 595 2.89 17.30 5.50
N ASP A 596 2.02 18.08 4.90
CA ASP A 596 0.58 17.81 4.82
C ASP A 596 0.24 17.34 3.42
N ARG A 597 0.20 16.02 3.24
CA ARG A 597 0.00 15.36 1.95
C ARG A 597 -1.32 15.75 1.30
N THR A 598 -2.39 15.83 2.09
CA THR A 598 -3.74 16.13 1.58
C THR A 598 -3.85 17.55 1.02
N PHE A 599 -3.15 18.50 1.61
CA PHE A 599 -3.21 19.90 1.20
C PHE A 599 -1.97 20.38 0.47
N HIS A 600 -1.09 19.45 0.06
CA HIS A 600 0.03 19.73 -0.84
C HIS A 600 0.99 20.82 -0.31
N VAL A 601 1.24 20.83 1.00
CA VAL A 601 2.07 21.85 1.66
C VAL A 601 3.07 21.26 2.63
N VAL A 602 4.09 22.05 2.97
CA VAL A 602 4.94 21.85 4.17
C VAL A 602 4.63 22.97 5.15
N ARG A 603 4.37 22.61 6.39
CA ARG A 603 4.07 23.56 7.47
C ARG A 603 5.12 23.47 8.56
N LYS A 604 5.29 24.59 9.27
CA LYS A 604 6.19 24.75 10.41
C LYS A 604 5.40 25.10 11.64
N VAL A 605 5.74 24.49 12.78
CA VAL A 605 5.32 24.93 14.11
C VAL A 605 6.57 25.42 14.82
N ASP A 606 6.60 26.70 15.18
CA ASP A 606 7.75 27.25 15.88
C ASP A 606 7.77 26.86 17.36
N THR A 607 8.86 27.19 18.06
CA THR A 607 9.02 26.86 19.49
C THR A 607 8.03 27.55 20.42
N THR A 608 7.29 28.56 19.92
CA THR A 608 6.18 29.22 20.65
C THR A 608 4.83 28.57 20.38
N GLY A 609 4.79 27.56 19.47
CA GLY A 609 3.57 26.84 19.12
C GLY A 609 2.74 27.49 18.01
N ILE A 610 3.30 28.47 17.28
CA ILE A 610 2.63 29.11 16.14
C ILE A 610 2.90 28.34 14.86
N ILE A 611 1.84 28.03 14.09
CA ILE A 611 1.90 27.33 12.84
C ILE A 611 1.93 28.27 11.64
N THR A 612 2.73 27.95 10.62
CA THR A 612 2.82 28.68 9.35
C THR A 612 3.09 27.71 8.19
N THR A 613 2.57 28.02 7.00
CA THR A 613 2.94 27.31 5.77
C THR A 613 4.26 27.87 5.24
N VAL A 614 5.22 26.98 4.96
CA VAL A 614 6.56 27.35 4.49
C VAL A 614 6.82 26.95 3.02
N VAL A 615 6.16 25.90 2.54
CA VAL A 615 6.20 25.47 1.13
C VAL A 615 4.82 25.03 0.69
N GLY A 616 4.44 25.39 -0.53
CA GLY A 616 3.17 25.00 -1.12
C GLY A 616 2.08 26.07 -0.98
N CYS A 617 1.18 26.13 -1.97
CA CYS A 617 0.04 27.07 -2.00
C CYS A 617 -1.30 26.39 -1.70
N GLY A 618 -1.33 25.10 -1.38
CA GLY A 618 -2.56 24.35 -1.09
C GLY A 618 -3.23 23.72 -2.33
N GLU A 619 -2.62 23.86 -3.51
CA GLU A 619 -3.13 23.27 -4.76
C GLU A 619 -2.16 22.22 -5.30
N ALA A 620 -2.72 21.08 -5.74
CA ALA A 620 -1.94 20.04 -6.42
C ALA A 620 -1.36 20.52 -7.74
N GLY A 621 -0.13 20.13 -8.06
CA GLY A 621 0.49 20.40 -9.34
C GLY A 621 2.00 20.49 -9.27
N PHE A 622 2.62 20.85 -10.39
CA PHE A 622 4.07 21.06 -10.48
C PHE A 622 4.36 22.53 -10.77
N SER A 623 5.26 23.10 -10.00
CA SER A 623 5.80 24.46 -10.26
C SER A 623 7.25 24.40 -10.76
N PRO A 624 7.62 25.19 -11.77
CA PRO A 624 8.99 25.23 -12.27
C PRO A 624 9.96 25.77 -11.21
N ASP A 625 11.25 25.48 -11.40
CA ASP A 625 12.32 25.99 -10.56
C ASP A 625 12.36 27.54 -10.60
N GLY A 626 12.71 28.14 -9.47
CA GLY A 626 12.65 29.58 -9.29
C GLY A 626 11.33 30.12 -8.73
N THR A 627 10.30 29.28 -8.62
CA THR A 627 9.03 29.68 -8.01
C THR A 627 9.22 29.94 -6.51
N PRO A 628 8.66 31.05 -5.94
CA PRO A 628 8.67 31.27 -4.48
C PRO A 628 8.02 30.09 -3.75
N ALA A 629 8.68 29.55 -2.73
CA ALA A 629 8.29 28.30 -2.09
C ALA A 629 6.84 28.29 -1.60
N GLN A 630 6.34 29.38 -1.01
CA GLN A 630 4.96 29.47 -0.53
C GLN A 630 3.91 29.61 -1.65
N GLN A 631 4.32 29.94 -2.88
CA GLN A 631 3.43 30.04 -4.04
C GLN A 631 3.53 28.81 -4.94
N ALA A 632 4.42 27.89 -4.64
CA ALA A 632 4.65 26.70 -5.44
C ALA A 632 3.49 25.72 -5.31
N ARG A 633 3.20 24.98 -6.37
CA ARG A 633 2.35 23.79 -6.32
C ARG A 633 3.22 22.58 -6.10
N LEU A 634 2.90 21.80 -5.08
CA LEU A 634 3.41 20.46 -4.83
C LEU A 634 2.30 19.45 -5.16
N ASN A 635 2.66 18.17 -5.24
CA ASN A 635 1.67 17.12 -5.47
C ASN A 635 1.90 15.96 -4.49
N GLN A 636 1.08 15.92 -3.45
CA GLN A 636 1.15 14.94 -2.36
C GLN A 636 2.57 14.77 -1.80
N PRO A 637 3.18 15.83 -1.23
CA PRO A 637 4.51 15.71 -0.65
C PRO A 637 4.48 14.72 0.51
N TYR A 638 5.39 13.74 0.49
CA TYR A 638 5.43 12.69 1.51
C TYR A 638 6.59 12.90 2.48
N GLY A 639 7.81 12.88 2.01
CA GLY A 639 9.02 12.98 2.83
C GLY A 639 9.55 14.39 2.98
N LEU A 640 10.28 14.59 4.06
CA LEU A 640 10.91 15.86 4.42
C LEU A 640 12.27 15.61 5.06
N ALA A 641 13.27 16.41 4.70
CA ALA A 641 14.53 16.51 5.42
C ALA A 641 14.88 17.98 5.66
N VAL A 642 15.49 18.27 6.79
CA VAL A 642 15.96 19.60 7.19
C VAL A 642 17.46 19.54 7.36
N ALA A 643 18.19 20.31 6.57
CA ALA A 643 19.63 20.41 6.70
C ALA A 643 20.02 21.23 7.95
N THR A 644 21.27 21.13 8.37
CA THR A 644 21.79 21.83 9.55
C THR A 644 21.74 23.36 9.43
N ASP A 645 21.76 23.88 8.21
CA ASP A 645 21.61 25.31 7.89
C ASP A 645 20.14 25.77 7.79
N GLY A 646 19.18 24.85 7.98
CA GLY A 646 17.74 25.09 7.87
C GLY A 646 17.17 24.95 6.46
N THR A 647 17.97 24.57 5.46
CA THR A 647 17.50 24.26 4.10
C THR A 647 16.54 23.08 4.14
N LEU A 648 15.38 23.21 3.48
CA LEU A 648 14.36 22.14 3.42
C LEU A 648 14.50 21.34 2.11
N TYR A 649 14.36 20.03 2.23
CA TYR A 649 14.25 19.10 1.11
C TYR A 649 12.91 18.37 1.23
N VAL A 650 12.14 18.36 0.15
CA VAL A 650 10.77 17.82 0.10
C VAL A 650 10.70 16.75 -0.97
N ALA A 651 10.26 15.56 -0.62
CA ALA A 651 9.85 14.56 -1.59
C ALA A 651 8.47 14.98 -2.14
N ASP A 652 8.46 15.54 -3.32
CA ASP A 652 7.26 15.96 -4.07
C ASP A 652 6.74 14.72 -4.84
N SER A 653 6.18 13.76 -4.07
CA SER A 653 6.08 12.35 -4.44
C SER A 653 5.34 12.10 -5.73
N ARG A 654 4.13 12.69 -5.90
CA ARG A 654 3.35 12.56 -7.13
C ARG A 654 3.91 13.37 -8.32
N ASN A 655 4.88 14.23 -8.07
CA ASN A 655 5.69 14.87 -9.09
C ASN A 655 7.03 14.13 -9.34
N ASN A 656 7.23 12.97 -8.69
CA ASN A 656 8.38 12.07 -8.89
C ASN A 656 9.75 12.78 -8.76
N CYS A 657 9.85 13.75 -7.88
CA CYS A 657 11.07 14.52 -7.71
C CYS A 657 11.30 14.93 -6.25
N VAL A 658 12.54 15.29 -5.95
CA VAL A 658 12.95 15.90 -4.68
C VAL A 658 13.23 17.38 -4.91
N ARG A 659 12.56 18.22 -4.14
CA ARG A 659 12.63 19.67 -4.23
C ARG A 659 13.41 20.24 -3.04
N ARG A 660 14.19 21.29 -3.28
CA ARG A 660 14.93 22.07 -2.25
C ARG A 660 14.38 23.47 -2.17
N VAL A 661 14.22 24.00 -0.98
CA VAL A 661 13.96 25.44 -0.73
C VAL A 661 15.28 26.13 -0.47
N THR A 662 15.68 27.03 -1.35
CA THR A 662 16.94 27.79 -1.22
C THR A 662 16.86 28.84 -0.09
N ALA A 663 17.99 29.38 0.33
CA ALA A 663 18.06 30.48 1.31
C ALA A 663 17.26 31.74 0.88
N GLN A 664 17.05 31.91 -0.45
CA GLN A 664 16.24 32.99 -1.01
C GLN A 664 14.72 32.68 -0.98
N GLY A 665 14.30 31.53 -0.41
CA GLY A 665 12.91 31.10 -0.34
C GLY A 665 12.29 30.67 -1.66
N VAL A 666 13.11 30.22 -2.62
CA VAL A 666 12.64 29.70 -3.90
C VAL A 666 12.83 28.17 -3.99
N LEU A 667 11.93 27.53 -4.75
CA LEU A 667 11.93 26.09 -4.95
C LEU A 667 12.82 25.70 -6.13
N THR A 668 13.66 24.67 -5.95
CA THR A 668 14.51 24.08 -7.01
C THR A 668 14.44 22.57 -6.96
N THR A 669 14.52 21.91 -8.11
CA THR A 669 14.60 20.44 -8.21
C THR A 669 16.05 20.00 -8.00
N VAL A 670 16.27 19.00 -7.14
CA VAL A 670 17.62 18.44 -6.88
C VAL A 670 17.74 16.99 -7.36
N ALA A 671 16.63 16.27 -7.48
CA ALA A 671 16.60 14.90 -8.03
C ALA A 671 15.25 14.60 -8.66
N GLY A 672 15.24 13.77 -9.69
CA GLY A 672 14.03 13.38 -10.37
C GLY A 672 13.48 14.44 -11.33
N CYS A 673 12.42 14.08 -12.05
CA CYS A 673 11.68 14.95 -12.94
C CYS A 673 10.20 14.57 -12.87
N PRO A 674 9.26 15.39 -13.41
CA PRO A 674 7.82 15.09 -13.28
C PRO A 674 7.35 13.78 -13.93
N THR A 675 8.21 13.07 -14.63
CA THR A 675 7.91 11.76 -15.23
C THR A 675 8.36 10.65 -14.29
N ALA A 676 7.45 9.77 -13.88
CA ALA A 676 7.78 8.57 -13.13
C ALA A 676 8.57 7.57 -13.97
N GLY A 677 9.43 6.80 -13.34
CA GLY A 677 10.16 5.70 -13.97
C GLY A 677 11.32 5.18 -13.14
N ASP A 678 11.91 4.07 -13.55
CA ASP A 678 13.12 3.49 -12.96
C ASP A 678 14.34 3.92 -13.77
N GLY A 679 14.89 5.09 -13.45
CA GLY A 679 16.12 5.58 -14.09
C GLY A 679 17.37 4.90 -13.54
N PRO A 680 18.38 4.63 -14.41
CA PRO A 680 19.69 4.18 -13.96
C PRO A 680 20.36 5.24 -13.08
N ASP A 681 21.43 4.85 -12.37
CA ASP A 681 22.29 5.79 -11.67
C ASP A 681 22.85 6.83 -12.65
N GLY A 682 22.80 8.10 -12.31
CA GLY A 682 23.17 9.17 -13.22
C GLY A 682 22.97 10.58 -12.67
N GLU A 683 22.87 11.55 -13.58
CA GLU A 683 22.60 12.95 -13.21
C GLU A 683 21.25 13.05 -12.48
N ALA A 684 21.30 13.58 -11.25
CA ALA A 684 20.16 13.53 -10.34
C ALA A 684 18.91 14.22 -10.88
N ALA A 685 19.06 15.37 -11.54
CA ALA A 685 17.95 16.16 -12.09
C ALA A 685 17.25 15.52 -13.29
N THR A 686 17.85 14.51 -13.91
CA THR A 686 17.29 13.81 -15.08
C THR A 686 17.03 12.33 -14.83
N THR A 687 17.51 11.77 -13.72
CA THR A 687 17.25 10.40 -13.33
C THR A 687 15.77 10.25 -12.92
N LEU A 688 15.08 9.27 -13.49
CA LEU A 688 13.67 9.01 -13.17
C LEU A 688 13.56 8.42 -11.76
N LEU A 689 12.66 8.97 -10.97
CA LEU A 689 12.20 8.45 -9.70
C LEU A 689 10.74 8.02 -9.82
N ASN A 690 10.25 7.22 -8.87
CA ASN A 690 8.86 6.79 -8.86
C ASN A 690 8.28 6.92 -7.44
N GLU A 691 7.54 8.01 -7.23
CA GLU A 691 6.98 8.43 -5.95
C GLU A 691 8.02 8.35 -4.81
N PRO A 692 9.06 9.21 -4.76
CA PRO A 692 10.00 9.21 -3.65
C PRO A 692 9.29 9.52 -2.34
N HIS A 693 9.55 8.74 -1.28
CA HIS A 693 8.91 8.86 0.04
C HIS A 693 9.87 9.38 1.10
N GLY A 694 10.69 8.53 1.70
CA GLY A 694 11.56 8.90 2.81
C GLY A 694 12.74 9.76 2.37
N LEU A 695 13.04 10.80 3.17
CA LEU A 695 14.24 11.61 3.04
C LEU A 695 14.96 11.66 4.38
N CYS A 696 16.27 11.43 4.36
CA CYS A 696 17.13 11.52 5.55
C CYS A 696 18.55 11.94 5.17
N PHE A 697 19.16 12.75 6.00
CA PHE A 697 20.60 13.06 5.84
C PHE A 697 21.48 11.97 6.44
N TYR A 698 22.52 11.58 5.70
CA TYR A 698 23.65 10.84 6.22
C TYR A 698 24.85 11.79 6.31
N GLY A 699 25.20 12.20 7.53
CA GLY A 699 26.11 13.32 7.71
C GLY A 699 25.52 14.66 7.26
N ALA A 700 26.37 15.59 6.80
CA ALA A 700 25.93 16.92 6.39
C ALA A 700 25.56 17.02 4.90
N ASP A 701 26.18 16.21 4.05
CA ASP A 701 26.23 16.44 2.60
C ASP A 701 25.60 15.32 1.76
N LEU A 702 25.14 14.24 2.38
CA LEU A 702 24.53 13.13 1.65
C LEU A 702 23.03 13.02 1.99
N LEU A 703 22.20 13.18 0.98
CA LEU A 703 20.76 12.97 1.10
C LEU A 703 20.38 11.56 0.64
N LEU A 704 19.81 10.77 1.54
CA LEU A 704 19.21 9.47 1.25
C LEU A 704 17.76 9.65 0.81
N ILE A 705 17.33 8.91 -0.20
CA ILE A 705 16.01 9.00 -0.84
C ILE A 705 15.44 7.59 -1.00
N SER A 706 14.29 7.31 -0.38
CA SER A 706 13.51 6.12 -0.70
C SER A 706 12.80 6.31 -2.04
N ASP A 707 13.23 5.62 -3.07
CA ASP A 707 12.61 5.58 -4.40
C ASP A 707 11.54 4.47 -4.39
N HIS A 708 10.38 4.82 -3.82
CA HIS A 708 9.39 3.93 -3.23
C HIS A 708 8.92 2.83 -4.20
N TYR A 709 8.34 3.19 -5.34
CA TYR A 709 7.85 2.22 -6.32
C TYR A 709 8.95 1.64 -7.22
N ASN A 710 10.17 2.15 -7.16
CA ASN A 710 11.33 1.51 -7.78
C ASN A 710 12.04 0.53 -6.84
N ASN A 711 11.56 0.40 -5.59
CA ASN A 711 12.08 -0.53 -4.60
C ASN A 711 13.58 -0.35 -4.32
N ARG A 712 14.03 0.91 -4.28
CA ARG A 712 15.44 1.27 -4.13
C ARG A 712 15.64 2.33 -3.06
N LEU A 713 16.82 2.29 -2.46
CA LEU A 713 17.36 3.40 -1.70
C LEU A 713 18.43 4.07 -2.53
N ARG A 714 18.28 5.37 -2.76
CA ARG A 714 19.21 6.21 -3.51
C ARG A 714 19.97 7.15 -2.59
N ALA A 715 21.18 7.53 -2.98
CA ALA A 715 21.98 8.54 -2.32
C ALA A 715 22.33 9.67 -3.30
N LEU A 716 22.22 10.91 -2.85
CA LEU A 716 22.57 12.13 -3.58
C LEU A 716 23.59 12.93 -2.77
N SER A 717 24.80 13.12 -3.32
CA SER A 717 25.80 14.03 -2.75
C SER A 717 25.46 15.47 -3.11
N LEU A 718 25.40 16.34 -2.09
CA LEU A 718 25.04 17.76 -2.22
C LEU A 718 26.24 18.69 -2.23
N SER A 719 27.46 18.22 -1.90
CA SER A 719 28.71 19.02 -1.91
C SER A 719 29.14 19.34 -3.33
N SER A 720 29.69 20.56 -3.55
CA SER A 720 30.31 20.92 -4.81
C SER A 720 31.74 20.35 -4.88
N PRO A 721 32.32 20.09 -6.10
CA PRO A 721 33.69 19.59 -6.24
C PRO A 721 34.74 20.47 -5.58
N THR A 722 34.48 21.76 -5.46
CA THR A 722 35.40 22.76 -4.85
C THR A 722 35.51 22.63 -3.33
N ASP A 723 34.51 22.06 -2.65
CA ASP A 723 34.52 21.91 -1.20
C ASP A 723 35.24 20.61 -0.75
N GLN A 724 35.35 19.60 -1.61
CA GLN A 724 36.09 18.37 -1.31
C GLN A 724 37.61 18.52 -1.44
N GLU A 725 38.11 19.35 -2.37
CA GLU A 725 39.54 19.59 -2.51
C GLU A 725 40.12 20.44 -1.35
N GLN A 726 39.32 21.31 -0.73
CA GLN A 726 39.74 22.10 0.42
C GLN A 726 39.84 21.31 1.73
N ASN A 727 39.04 20.27 1.90
CA ASN A 727 39.07 19.39 3.07
C ASN A 727 40.20 18.34 3.01
N GLN A 728 40.67 17.97 1.83
CA GLN A 728 41.83 17.06 1.67
C GLN A 728 43.16 17.73 1.91
N THR A 729 43.23 19.08 1.90
CA THR A 729 44.45 19.85 2.16
C THR A 729 44.61 20.26 3.63
N LEU A 730 43.66 19.94 4.50
CA LEU A 730 43.65 20.27 5.93
C LEU A 730 43.83 19.07 6.88
N ASN A 731 44.07 17.85 6.36
CA ASN A 731 44.40 16.66 7.16
C ASN A 731 45.85 16.18 6.91
#